data_02ec7487f357ff5f7a98b9d560b8fa5d
#
_entry.id   02ec7487f357ff5f7a98b9d560b8fa5d
#
_cell.length_a   1.000
_cell.length_b   1.000
_cell.length_c   1.000
_cell.angle_alpha   90.00
_cell.angle_beta   90.00
_cell.angle_gamma   90.00
#
_symmetry.space_group_name_H-M   'P 1'
#
loop_
_entity.id
_entity.type
_entity.pdbx_description
1 polymer ?
#
loop_
_entity_poly.entity_id
_entity_poly.type
_entity_poly.pdbx_seq_one_letter_code
_entity_poly.pdbx_strand_id
1 'polypeptide(L)'
;MKDCITIKGARENNLKNIDLTVPRDKLIVFTGLSGSGKSSLAFETIFAEGQRRYVESLSTYARQFLGQMDKPDVDYIEGLSPAVSIDQKSTSNNPRSTVGTVTEIYDYLRLFFARVGVPHCPKCGREIARQSIDQVVDKVKLLPLRSRILIVAPVIRAKKGEHVKLLEQIRKDGYVRVKIDGTVYDINDVPKLDKKLKHSIDVVIDRLVIKEGIDSRLTDSLETAFALGDGLAKVDILPDRDAAGEKTSVERAAVNGGVLVEDGVEELLFSQNFACHECGISIEEMSPRMFSFNSPFGACPDCTGLGYQEKIDPLLVVPDDSLSLNKGAIAAMGWNSANGIASMYLKALADEYGFSPDTPWRELPEEIRKVILYGTGGKRIHVEYERDYGGGFFETEFEGVIPTLERRYHETQSDSMKEAYEAFMSKITCPTCGGKRLKPEVLAVTIGNKSIADVCGMSITDVLAFIDGLVLSESEKIIASRIYKELKARLRFLVNVGLEYLTLSRSASGLSGGEAQRIRLATQIGSGLVGVLYILDEPSIGLHQRDNDRLLATLKGLRDLGNTLIVVEHDEDTMRSADYIVDIGPGPGVHGGYVVAQGSVEDIMNAPESITGQFLSGKRFIPIPEERRKPFDERWLCVEGCRENNLKNITVKIPLGVFTCVTGVSGSGKSSLVNGIIRNTLLRMLNRARTKSGEFDSISGVQYLDKVIDIDQSPIGRTPRSNPATYVGVFDLIREVFAMTPDAKMHGYTNGRFSFNVKGGRCESCRGDGIIKIEMHFLPDVYVPCEVCKGKRYNRETLEVRYRGKTIADVLDMTVEQALEFFSAHPKIAKKLQTLFDVGLGYIKLGQSSTTLSGGEAQRVKLANELARRDTGRTLYILDEPTTGLHVADVERLLAILERLCDSGSSVLVIEHNLDVIKTADYIIDLGPEGGDRGGSIVACGTPEQVALVENSYTGQYLKKILFNK
;
A
#
# COMPACT_ATOMS: atom_id res chain seq x y z
N MET A 1 -29.27 4.62 -31.72
CA MET A 1 -28.41 3.58 -31.13
C MET A 1 -29.29 2.40 -30.79
N LYS A 2 -28.78 1.16 -30.83
CA LYS A 2 -29.58 -0.01 -30.38
C LYS A 2 -29.77 0.09 -28.87
N ASP A 3 -30.98 -0.22 -28.40
CA ASP A 3 -31.32 -0.10 -26.96
C ASP A 3 -30.85 -1.28 -26.13
N CYS A 4 -30.16 -2.24 -26.76
CA CYS A 4 -29.67 -3.48 -26.11
C CYS A 4 -28.25 -3.82 -26.55
N ILE A 5 -27.53 -4.53 -25.70
CA ILE A 5 -26.31 -5.26 -26.02
C ILE A 5 -26.72 -6.71 -26.30
N THR A 6 -26.41 -7.21 -27.50
CA THR A 6 -26.74 -8.57 -27.91
C THR A 6 -25.44 -9.38 -28.09
N ILE A 7 -25.36 -10.49 -27.40
CA ILE A 7 -24.22 -11.43 -27.41
C ILE A 7 -24.70 -12.73 -28.04
N LYS A 8 -23.93 -13.28 -28.94
CA LYS A 8 -24.23 -14.56 -29.62
C LYS A 8 -23.02 -15.48 -29.57
N GLY A 9 -23.26 -16.71 -29.10
CA GLY A 9 -22.29 -17.77 -29.13
C GLY A 9 -21.08 -17.57 -28.24
N ALA A 10 -21.24 -17.07 -27.03
CA ALA A 10 -20.13 -16.91 -26.08
C ALA A 10 -19.68 -18.28 -25.52
N ARG A 11 -18.37 -18.62 -25.72
CA ARG A 11 -17.79 -19.93 -25.38
C ARG A 11 -16.51 -19.82 -24.55
N GLU A 12 -16.19 -18.63 -24.07
CA GLU A 12 -14.96 -18.41 -23.30
C GLU A 12 -14.95 -19.27 -22.02
N ASN A 13 -13.84 -19.94 -21.74
CA ASN A 13 -13.65 -20.86 -20.59
C ASN A 13 -14.74 -21.92 -20.42
N ASN A 14 -15.60 -21.79 -19.40
CA ASN A 14 -16.67 -22.75 -19.12
C ASN A 14 -18.03 -22.39 -19.73
N LEU A 15 -18.15 -21.29 -20.47
CA LEU A 15 -19.40 -20.85 -21.09
C LEU A 15 -19.87 -21.84 -22.17
N LYS A 16 -21.16 -22.13 -22.19
CA LYS A 16 -21.79 -23.15 -23.04
C LYS A 16 -22.56 -22.52 -24.19
N ASN A 17 -21.86 -21.80 -25.08
CA ASN A 17 -22.45 -21.18 -26.26
C ASN A 17 -23.62 -20.26 -25.90
N ILE A 18 -23.37 -19.29 -25.00
CA ILE A 18 -24.40 -18.42 -24.45
C ILE A 18 -24.87 -17.41 -25.50
N ASP A 19 -26.19 -17.33 -25.66
CA ASP A 19 -26.90 -16.24 -26.32
C ASP A 19 -27.57 -15.37 -25.27
N LEU A 20 -27.26 -14.08 -25.23
CA LEU A 20 -27.75 -13.15 -24.21
C LEU A 20 -28.06 -11.78 -24.82
N THR A 21 -29.18 -11.19 -24.41
CA THR A 21 -29.51 -9.79 -24.72
C THR A 21 -29.80 -9.05 -23.43
N VAL A 22 -29.04 -7.97 -23.18
CA VAL A 22 -29.19 -7.12 -21.98
C VAL A 22 -29.50 -5.67 -22.38
N PRO A 23 -30.34 -4.98 -21.62
CA PRO A 23 -30.69 -3.58 -21.90
C PRO A 23 -29.51 -2.64 -21.68
N ARG A 24 -29.47 -1.53 -22.41
CA ARG A 24 -28.51 -0.43 -22.18
C ARG A 24 -29.07 0.59 -21.18
N ASP A 25 -28.13 1.42 -20.67
CA ASP A 25 -28.44 2.53 -19.75
C ASP A 25 -29.17 2.05 -18.49
N LYS A 26 -28.78 0.84 -18.02
CA LYS A 26 -29.33 0.13 -16.87
C LYS A 26 -28.23 -0.38 -15.95
N LEU A 27 -28.62 -0.62 -14.70
CA LEU A 27 -27.81 -1.38 -13.72
C LEU A 27 -28.14 -2.86 -13.87
N ILE A 28 -27.19 -3.61 -14.42
CA ILE A 28 -27.31 -5.04 -14.72
C ILE A 28 -26.44 -5.81 -13.74
N VAL A 29 -26.99 -6.80 -13.05
CA VAL A 29 -26.25 -7.67 -12.14
C VAL A 29 -26.07 -9.05 -12.74
N PHE A 30 -24.81 -9.51 -12.82
CA PHE A 30 -24.46 -10.90 -13.15
C PHE A 30 -24.22 -11.65 -11.85
N THR A 31 -25.04 -12.66 -11.57
CA THR A 31 -25.01 -13.45 -10.35
C THR A 31 -24.91 -14.94 -10.61
N GLY A 32 -24.80 -15.78 -9.59
CA GLY A 32 -24.70 -17.22 -9.65
C GLY A 32 -23.57 -17.77 -8.78
N LEU A 33 -23.43 -19.08 -8.70
CA LEU A 33 -22.42 -19.75 -7.86
C LEU A 33 -20.99 -19.34 -8.21
N SER A 34 -20.06 -19.44 -7.24
CA SER A 34 -18.63 -19.25 -7.50
C SER A 34 -18.13 -20.22 -8.57
N GLY A 35 -17.40 -19.73 -9.58
CA GLY A 35 -16.94 -20.55 -10.71
C GLY A 35 -18.01 -20.89 -11.75
N SER A 36 -19.22 -20.29 -11.73
CA SER A 36 -20.28 -20.57 -12.71
C SER A 36 -20.05 -19.96 -14.10
N GLY A 37 -19.09 -19.00 -14.26
CA GLY A 37 -18.78 -18.35 -15.54
C GLY A 37 -19.12 -16.86 -15.61
N LYS A 38 -19.53 -16.23 -14.50
CA LYS A 38 -19.87 -14.81 -14.43
C LYS A 38 -18.75 -13.91 -14.95
N SER A 39 -17.56 -14.06 -14.39
CA SER A 39 -16.40 -13.25 -14.76
C SER A 39 -15.94 -13.54 -16.19
N SER A 40 -16.07 -14.79 -16.66
CA SER A 40 -15.77 -15.16 -18.06
C SER A 40 -16.69 -14.43 -19.04
N LEU A 41 -17.99 -14.28 -18.69
CA LEU A 41 -18.92 -13.54 -19.53
C LEU A 41 -18.68 -12.02 -19.44
N ALA A 42 -18.53 -11.48 -18.22
CA ALA A 42 -18.41 -10.03 -18.02
C ALA A 42 -17.07 -9.47 -18.50
N PHE A 43 -15.96 -10.07 -18.05
CA PHE A 43 -14.61 -9.53 -18.29
C PHE A 43 -13.94 -10.15 -19.51
N GLU A 44 -13.91 -11.47 -19.62
CA GLU A 44 -13.17 -12.17 -20.67
C GLU A 44 -13.91 -12.19 -22.00
N THR A 45 -15.23 -11.93 -21.99
CA THR A 45 -16.04 -11.84 -23.23
C THR A 45 -16.46 -10.40 -23.54
N ILE A 46 -17.30 -9.77 -22.69
CA ILE A 46 -17.91 -8.45 -23.00
C ILE A 46 -16.88 -7.34 -22.95
N PHE A 47 -16.12 -7.25 -21.83
CA PHE A 47 -15.09 -6.24 -21.68
C PHE A 47 -13.95 -6.40 -22.69
N ALA A 48 -13.45 -7.63 -22.84
CA ALA A 48 -12.35 -7.94 -23.77
C ALA A 48 -12.69 -7.52 -25.21
N GLU A 49 -13.92 -7.83 -25.69
CA GLU A 49 -14.36 -7.42 -27.02
C GLU A 49 -14.57 -5.90 -27.11
N GLY A 50 -15.10 -5.27 -26.07
CA GLY A 50 -15.26 -3.81 -26.02
C GLY A 50 -13.93 -3.08 -26.08
N GLN A 51 -12.95 -3.55 -25.34
CA GLN A 51 -11.58 -3.01 -25.31
C GLN A 51 -10.85 -3.27 -26.63
N ARG A 52 -10.97 -4.49 -27.20
CA ARG A 52 -10.39 -4.84 -28.49
C ARG A 52 -10.86 -3.88 -29.58
N ARG A 53 -12.18 -3.63 -29.68
CA ARG A 53 -12.77 -2.69 -30.67
C ARG A 53 -12.30 -1.26 -30.44
N TYR A 54 -12.18 -0.83 -29.19
CA TYR A 54 -11.66 0.48 -28.85
C TYR A 54 -10.20 0.62 -29.32
N VAL A 55 -9.34 -0.35 -29.01
CA VAL A 55 -7.93 -0.36 -29.44
C VAL A 55 -7.83 -0.39 -30.97
N GLU A 56 -8.66 -1.16 -31.65
CA GLU A 56 -8.69 -1.21 -33.12
C GLU A 56 -9.10 0.13 -33.76
N SER A 57 -9.90 0.93 -33.06
CA SER A 57 -10.28 2.28 -33.52
C SER A 57 -9.17 3.33 -33.42
N LEU A 58 -8.11 3.03 -32.64
CA LEU A 58 -6.96 3.92 -32.46
C LEU A 58 -6.02 3.93 -33.66
N SER A 59 -5.16 4.96 -33.75
CA SER A 59 -4.13 5.05 -34.76
C SER A 59 -3.17 3.87 -34.75
N THR A 60 -2.59 3.52 -35.88
CA THR A 60 -1.62 2.41 -36.01
C THR A 60 -0.43 2.58 -35.05
N TYR A 61 -0.02 3.82 -34.80
CA TYR A 61 1.03 4.14 -33.82
C TYR A 61 0.63 3.77 -32.39
N ALA A 62 -0.57 4.18 -31.95
CA ALA A 62 -1.07 3.84 -30.61
C ALA A 62 -1.25 2.33 -30.43
N ARG A 63 -1.70 1.61 -31.46
CA ARG A 63 -1.83 0.13 -31.43
C ARG A 63 -0.50 -0.60 -31.24
N GLN A 64 0.61 -0.07 -31.77
CA GLN A 64 1.95 -0.65 -31.55
C GLN A 64 2.37 -0.65 -30.08
N PHE A 65 1.94 0.34 -29.28
CA PHE A 65 2.24 0.43 -27.85
C PHE A 65 1.29 -0.40 -26.99
N LEU A 66 0.03 -0.54 -27.40
CA LEU A 66 -0.99 -1.25 -26.60
C LEU A 66 -1.01 -2.76 -26.86
N GLY A 67 -0.31 -3.23 -27.88
CA GLY A 67 -0.31 -4.62 -28.29
C GLY A 67 -1.58 -5.02 -29.05
N GLN A 68 -1.55 -6.21 -29.65
CA GLN A 68 -2.70 -6.82 -30.29
C GLN A 68 -3.46 -7.63 -29.24
N MET A 69 -4.75 -7.38 -29.08
CA MET A 69 -5.61 -8.14 -28.17
C MET A 69 -6.22 -9.33 -28.89
N ASP A 70 -6.21 -10.48 -28.24
CA ASP A 70 -6.87 -11.66 -28.75
C ASP A 70 -8.38 -11.46 -28.80
N LYS A 71 -9.01 -11.98 -29.84
CA LYS A 71 -10.46 -11.97 -29.95
C LYS A 71 -11.03 -13.03 -29.01
N PRO A 72 -11.98 -12.65 -28.10
CA PRO A 72 -12.62 -13.65 -27.26
C PRO A 72 -13.42 -14.67 -28.11
N ASP A 73 -13.62 -15.88 -27.56
CA ASP A 73 -14.38 -16.94 -28.23
C ASP A 73 -15.88 -16.62 -28.17
N VAL A 74 -16.30 -15.78 -29.08
CA VAL A 74 -17.68 -15.33 -29.26
C VAL A 74 -17.98 -15.12 -30.74
N ASP A 75 -19.17 -15.48 -31.23
CA ASP A 75 -19.54 -15.29 -32.63
C ASP A 75 -19.61 -13.80 -32.95
N TYR A 76 -20.43 -13.05 -32.22
CA TYR A 76 -20.45 -11.58 -32.30
C TYR A 76 -21.11 -10.92 -31.09
N ILE A 77 -20.79 -9.65 -30.85
CA ILE A 77 -21.44 -8.80 -29.87
C ILE A 77 -21.83 -7.48 -30.56
N GLU A 78 -23.08 -7.09 -30.42
CA GLU A 78 -23.60 -5.83 -30.94
C GLU A 78 -24.01 -4.88 -29.81
N GLY A 79 -24.04 -3.57 -30.08
CA GLY A 79 -24.52 -2.56 -29.15
C GLY A 79 -23.51 -2.16 -28.06
N LEU A 80 -22.24 -2.61 -28.14
CA LEU A 80 -21.21 -2.22 -27.17
C LEU A 80 -20.89 -0.73 -27.26
N SER A 81 -20.82 -0.09 -26.11
CA SER A 81 -20.16 1.20 -25.86
C SER A 81 -18.68 1.02 -25.50
N PRO A 82 -17.86 2.08 -25.49
CA PRO A 82 -16.53 2.04 -24.90
C PRO A 82 -16.61 1.44 -23.49
N ALA A 83 -15.81 0.40 -23.24
CA ALA A 83 -15.89 -0.35 -21.99
C ALA A 83 -14.77 0.03 -21.04
N VAL A 84 -15.08 0.19 -19.76
CA VAL A 84 -14.15 0.42 -18.66
C VAL A 84 -14.36 -0.66 -17.61
N SER A 85 -13.31 -1.38 -17.25
CA SER A 85 -13.37 -2.37 -16.17
C SER A 85 -12.80 -1.82 -14.87
N ILE A 86 -13.42 -2.21 -13.77
CA ILE A 86 -12.99 -1.90 -12.41
C ILE A 86 -12.91 -3.24 -11.66
N ASP A 87 -11.76 -3.89 -11.81
CA ASP A 87 -11.46 -5.18 -11.21
C ASP A 87 -10.82 -5.05 -9.81
N GLN A 88 -10.80 -6.16 -9.07
CA GLN A 88 -10.24 -6.23 -7.73
C GLN A 88 -8.70 -6.45 -7.71
N LYS A 89 -8.13 -6.97 -8.80
CA LYS A 89 -6.80 -7.62 -8.80
C LYS A 89 -5.57 -6.71 -8.74
N SER A 90 -5.65 -5.40 -8.86
CA SER A 90 -4.47 -4.56 -8.97
C SER A 90 -4.33 -3.52 -7.87
N THR A 91 -3.84 -3.91 -6.71
CA THR A 91 -3.17 -2.96 -5.80
C THR A 91 -1.80 -2.63 -6.39
N SER A 92 -1.52 -1.34 -6.56
CA SER A 92 -0.19 -0.91 -7.01
C SER A 92 0.85 -1.25 -5.96
N ASN A 93 1.81 -2.10 -6.30
CA ASN A 93 2.95 -2.40 -5.44
C ASN A 93 4.00 -1.27 -5.41
N ASN A 94 3.76 -0.16 -6.10
CA ASN A 94 4.67 0.96 -6.10
C ASN A 94 4.60 1.70 -4.75
N PRO A 95 5.70 1.74 -3.96
CA PRO A 95 5.71 2.35 -2.63
C PRO A 95 5.50 3.87 -2.65
N ARG A 96 5.62 4.50 -3.82
CA ARG A 96 5.37 5.93 -4.02
C ARG A 96 3.92 6.26 -4.33
N SER A 97 3.10 5.27 -4.70
CA SER A 97 1.68 5.49 -4.94
C SER A 97 0.93 5.73 -3.63
N THR A 98 0.15 6.80 -3.59
CA THR A 98 -0.72 7.16 -2.45
C THR A 98 -2.15 7.36 -2.93
N VAL A 99 -3.11 7.37 -2.01
CA VAL A 99 -4.51 7.71 -2.33
C VAL A 99 -4.55 9.02 -3.11
N GLY A 100 -3.86 10.07 -2.65
CA GLY A 100 -3.83 11.37 -3.33
C GLY A 100 -3.29 11.33 -4.76
N THR A 101 -2.28 10.49 -5.04
CA THR A 101 -1.70 10.37 -6.40
C THR A 101 -2.55 9.51 -7.33
N VAL A 102 -3.16 8.44 -6.82
CA VAL A 102 -4.02 7.56 -7.63
C VAL A 102 -5.33 8.27 -8.02
N THR A 103 -5.85 9.14 -7.15
CA THR A 103 -7.05 9.95 -7.39
C THR A 103 -6.76 11.26 -8.14
N GLU A 104 -5.51 11.54 -8.47
CA GLU A 104 -5.02 12.80 -9.05
C GLU A 104 -5.29 14.05 -8.16
N ILE A 105 -5.87 13.88 -6.98
CA ILE A 105 -6.10 14.98 -6.02
C ILE A 105 -4.79 15.67 -5.66
N TYR A 106 -3.72 14.89 -5.52
CA TYR A 106 -2.39 15.43 -5.20
C TYR A 106 -1.85 16.36 -6.29
N ASP A 107 -2.18 16.11 -7.56
CA ASP A 107 -1.77 16.97 -8.68
C ASP A 107 -2.46 18.34 -8.62
N TYR A 108 -3.74 18.35 -8.27
CA TYR A 108 -4.45 19.60 -8.02
C TYR A 108 -3.95 20.32 -6.75
N LEU A 109 -3.63 19.59 -5.67
CA LEU A 109 -3.03 20.19 -4.48
C LEU A 109 -1.67 20.82 -4.79
N ARG A 110 -0.79 20.15 -5.54
CA ARG A 110 0.49 20.72 -5.96
C ARG A 110 0.32 22.03 -6.73
N LEU A 111 -0.65 22.05 -7.64
CA LEU A 111 -0.98 23.26 -8.40
C LEU A 111 -1.53 24.37 -7.47
N PHE A 112 -2.40 24.00 -6.53
CA PHE A 112 -2.97 24.92 -5.56
C PHE A 112 -1.91 25.56 -4.67
N PHE A 113 -1.02 24.75 -4.07
CA PHE A 113 0.08 25.24 -3.24
C PHE A 113 1.11 26.07 -4.03
N ALA A 114 1.36 25.73 -5.29
CA ALA A 114 2.26 26.51 -6.14
C ALA A 114 1.70 27.90 -6.52
N ARG A 115 0.37 28.07 -6.53
CA ARG A 115 -0.28 29.33 -6.97
C ARG A 115 -0.76 30.22 -5.83
N VAL A 116 -1.20 29.62 -4.72
CA VAL A 116 -1.83 30.31 -3.59
C VAL A 116 -1.02 30.16 -2.30
N GLY A 117 -0.05 29.24 -2.28
CA GLY A 117 0.75 28.95 -1.09
C GLY A 117 1.63 30.13 -0.68
N VAL A 118 1.68 30.39 0.63
CA VAL A 118 2.53 31.42 1.24
C VAL A 118 3.80 30.74 1.76
N PRO A 119 4.98 31.08 1.22
CA PRO A 119 6.23 30.48 1.66
C PRO A 119 6.73 31.10 2.98
N HIS A 120 7.23 30.24 3.86
CA HIS A 120 7.85 30.63 5.13
C HIS A 120 9.28 30.10 5.20
N CYS A 121 10.09 30.72 6.03
CA CYS A 121 11.44 30.23 6.28
C CYS A 121 11.40 28.95 7.13
N PRO A 122 12.01 27.83 6.68
CA PRO A 122 11.99 26.58 7.42
C PRO A 122 12.76 26.65 8.77
N LYS A 123 13.62 27.66 8.97
CA LYS A 123 14.38 27.82 10.22
C LYS A 123 13.71 28.80 11.22
N CYS A 124 13.28 29.98 10.78
CA CYS A 124 12.73 31.00 11.65
C CYS A 124 11.21 31.17 11.57
N GLY A 125 10.53 30.47 10.62
CA GLY A 125 9.08 30.51 10.46
C GLY A 125 8.51 31.81 9.87
N ARG A 126 9.33 32.79 9.53
CA ARG A 126 8.84 34.06 8.95
C ARG A 126 8.36 33.85 7.52
N GLU A 127 7.35 34.64 7.16
CA GLU A 127 6.85 34.69 5.78
C GLU A 127 7.94 35.29 4.86
N ILE A 128 8.09 34.68 3.69
CA ILE A 128 9.03 35.05 2.66
C ILE A 128 8.25 35.58 1.48
N ALA A 129 8.38 36.90 1.20
CA ALA A 129 7.72 37.52 0.06
C ALA A 129 8.74 37.87 -1.02
N ARG A 130 8.32 37.79 -2.29
CA ARG A 130 9.04 38.41 -3.40
C ARG A 130 8.89 39.95 -3.27
N GLN A 131 9.97 40.66 -3.51
CA GLN A 131 9.94 42.11 -3.58
C GLN A 131 10.07 42.52 -5.07
N SER A 132 9.11 43.31 -5.53
CA SER A 132 9.29 43.95 -6.85
C SER A 132 10.32 45.09 -6.75
N ILE A 133 10.93 45.43 -7.86
CA ILE A 133 11.91 46.53 -7.90
C ILE A 133 11.28 47.82 -7.38
N ASP A 134 10.03 48.12 -7.77
CA ASP A 134 9.31 49.29 -7.31
C ASP A 134 9.16 49.32 -5.76
N GLN A 135 8.80 48.14 -5.17
CA GLN A 135 8.72 48.01 -3.71
C GLN A 135 10.06 48.22 -3.02
N VAL A 136 11.17 47.78 -3.66
CA VAL A 136 12.51 47.98 -3.12
C VAL A 136 12.90 49.46 -3.23
N VAL A 137 12.63 50.10 -4.38
CA VAL A 137 12.82 51.51 -4.59
C VAL A 137 12.08 52.34 -3.56
N ASP A 138 10.79 52.07 -3.33
CA ASP A 138 9.97 52.77 -2.35
C ASP A 138 10.52 52.59 -0.93
N LYS A 139 10.99 51.39 -0.55
CA LYS A 139 11.62 51.14 0.75
C LYS A 139 12.95 51.91 0.90
N VAL A 140 13.78 51.91 -0.12
CA VAL A 140 15.07 52.67 -0.09
C VAL A 140 14.82 54.16 -0.02
N LYS A 141 13.78 54.69 -0.64
CA LYS A 141 13.38 56.10 -0.54
C LYS A 141 12.91 56.54 0.85
N LEU A 142 12.47 55.62 1.69
CA LEU A 142 12.11 55.90 3.08
C LEU A 142 13.35 56.24 3.95
N LEU A 143 14.55 55.97 3.47
CA LEU A 143 15.77 56.37 4.15
C LEU A 143 15.87 57.91 4.25
N PRO A 144 16.53 58.47 5.30
CA PRO A 144 16.69 59.91 5.48
C PRO A 144 17.33 60.57 4.25
N LEU A 145 16.82 61.78 3.89
CA LEU A 145 17.44 62.60 2.83
C LEU A 145 18.91 62.84 3.13
N ARG A 146 19.77 62.78 2.08
CA ARG A 146 21.23 62.81 2.09
C ARG A 146 21.92 61.57 2.62
N SER A 147 21.23 60.50 2.97
CA SER A 147 21.90 59.21 3.26
C SER A 147 22.71 58.76 2.07
N ARG A 148 23.97 58.34 2.33
CA ARG A 148 24.85 57.74 1.32
C ARG A 148 24.64 56.23 1.30
N ILE A 149 24.30 55.70 0.14
CA ILE A 149 24.05 54.28 -0.04
C ILE A 149 24.98 53.68 -1.08
N LEU A 150 25.31 52.40 -0.90
CA LEU A 150 26.05 51.61 -1.84
C LEU A 150 25.13 50.49 -2.29
N ILE A 151 24.88 50.36 -3.58
CA ILE A 151 24.13 49.26 -4.16
C ILE A 151 25.11 48.17 -4.58
N VAL A 152 24.97 46.98 -4.04
CA VAL A 152 25.89 45.86 -4.29
C VAL A 152 25.15 44.59 -4.68
N ALA A 153 25.74 43.81 -5.56
CA ALA A 153 25.27 42.52 -5.99
C ALA A 153 26.07 41.39 -5.32
N PRO A 154 25.46 40.54 -4.50
CA PRO A 154 26.15 39.40 -3.87
C PRO A 154 26.35 38.26 -4.84
N VAL A 155 27.60 38.04 -5.31
CA VAL A 155 27.93 37.01 -6.32
C VAL A 155 28.48 35.72 -5.66
N ILE A 156 29.22 35.82 -4.58
CA ILE A 156 29.68 34.68 -3.78
C ILE A 156 29.28 34.88 -2.33
N ARG A 157 28.74 33.86 -1.72
CA ARG A 157 28.34 33.82 -0.32
C ARG A 157 29.01 32.68 0.41
N ALA A 158 29.90 32.99 1.35
CA ALA A 158 30.54 32.06 2.26
C ALA A 158 31.06 30.77 1.58
N LYS A 159 31.62 30.84 0.37
CA LYS A 159 32.21 29.74 -0.35
C LYS A 159 33.73 29.72 -0.24
N LYS A 160 34.31 28.52 -0.07
CA LYS A 160 35.78 28.34 -0.09
C LYS A 160 36.31 28.48 -1.49
N GLY A 161 37.48 29.12 -1.66
CA GLY A 161 38.18 29.25 -2.93
C GLY A 161 38.87 30.55 -3.11
N GLU A 162 39.83 30.65 -4.04
CA GLU A 162 40.53 31.88 -4.44
C GLU A 162 39.71 32.77 -5.37
N HIS A 163 38.64 32.26 -5.99
CA HIS A 163 37.71 32.93 -6.90
C HIS A 163 38.34 33.81 -8.04
N VAL A 164 39.59 33.52 -8.42
CA VAL A 164 40.37 34.31 -9.41
C VAL A 164 39.63 34.49 -10.73
N LYS A 165 39.05 33.44 -11.30
CA LYS A 165 38.32 33.49 -12.58
C LYS A 165 37.10 34.43 -12.52
N LEU A 166 36.39 34.41 -11.39
CA LEU A 166 35.25 35.27 -11.20
C LEU A 166 35.65 36.75 -11.08
N LEU A 167 36.70 37.05 -10.33
CA LEU A 167 37.23 38.42 -10.22
C LEU A 167 37.73 38.94 -11.57
N GLU A 168 38.38 38.14 -12.36
CA GLU A 168 38.77 38.45 -13.74
C GLU A 168 37.55 38.73 -14.64
N GLN A 169 36.45 37.96 -14.47
CA GLN A 169 35.23 38.18 -15.22
C GLN A 169 34.57 39.50 -14.83
N ILE A 170 34.41 39.77 -13.55
CA ILE A 170 33.86 41.04 -13.02
C ILE A 170 34.66 42.22 -13.56
N ARG A 171 35.99 42.12 -13.63
CA ARG A 171 36.87 43.15 -14.21
C ARG A 171 36.62 43.34 -15.72
N LYS A 172 36.45 42.27 -16.46
CA LYS A 172 36.13 42.30 -17.91
C LYS A 172 34.78 42.95 -18.18
N ASP A 173 33.80 42.70 -17.31
CA ASP A 173 32.45 43.25 -17.40
C ASP A 173 32.41 44.76 -17.04
N GLY A 174 33.58 45.38 -16.64
CA GLY A 174 33.73 46.83 -16.45
C GLY A 174 33.42 47.29 -15.02
N TYR A 175 33.26 46.42 -14.06
CA TYR A 175 33.06 46.82 -12.66
C TYR A 175 34.37 47.20 -12.01
N VAL A 176 34.36 48.35 -11.31
CA VAL A 176 35.56 48.99 -10.73
C VAL A 176 35.82 48.54 -9.30
N ARG A 177 34.80 48.16 -8.54
CA ARG A 177 34.92 47.86 -7.12
C ARG A 177 34.18 46.62 -6.72
N VAL A 178 34.75 45.89 -5.75
CA VAL A 178 34.19 44.73 -5.11
C VAL A 178 34.26 44.84 -3.58
N LYS A 179 33.28 44.32 -2.89
CA LYS A 179 33.30 44.18 -1.42
C LYS A 179 33.63 42.74 -1.12
N ILE A 180 34.72 42.49 -0.44
CA ILE A 180 35.14 41.13 -0.05
C ILE A 180 35.23 41.06 1.46
N ASP A 181 34.49 40.12 2.04
CA ASP A 181 34.40 39.90 3.49
C ASP A 181 34.15 41.21 4.29
N GLY A 182 33.24 42.08 3.76
CA GLY A 182 32.89 43.35 4.36
C GLY A 182 33.71 44.57 3.92
N THR A 183 34.89 44.34 3.35
CA THR A 183 35.82 45.43 2.95
C THR A 183 35.74 45.70 1.45
N VAL A 184 35.62 47.01 1.08
CA VAL A 184 35.55 47.45 -0.34
C VAL A 184 36.95 47.65 -0.89
N TYR A 185 37.24 46.94 -2.01
CA TYR A 185 38.51 47.02 -2.76
C TYR A 185 38.26 47.57 -4.16
N ASP A 186 39.28 48.26 -4.72
CA ASP A 186 39.35 48.39 -6.19
C ASP A 186 39.62 47.02 -6.80
N ILE A 187 38.98 46.70 -7.91
CA ILE A 187 39.08 45.38 -8.53
C ILE A 187 40.52 45.02 -8.90
N ASN A 188 41.42 46.04 -9.14
CA ASN A 188 42.81 45.85 -9.47
C ASN A 188 43.69 45.58 -8.23
N ASP A 189 43.23 46.00 -7.05
CA ASP A 189 43.96 45.94 -5.77
C ASP A 189 43.46 44.82 -4.82
N VAL A 190 42.66 43.89 -5.35
CA VAL A 190 42.11 42.76 -4.56
C VAL A 190 43.26 41.87 -4.09
N PRO A 191 43.38 41.62 -2.74
CA PRO A 191 44.40 40.71 -2.22
C PRO A 191 44.12 39.27 -2.63
N LYS A 192 45.17 38.45 -2.69
CA LYS A 192 45.02 37.04 -2.95
C LYS A 192 44.20 36.33 -1.84
N LEU A 193 43.09 35.78 -2.18
CA LEU A 193 42.16 35.12 -1.22
C LEU A 193 42.69 33.73 -0.80
N ASP A 194 42.46 33.35 0.46
CA ASP A 194 42.87 32.04 0.97
C ASP A 194 41.91 30.94 0.50
N LYS A 195 42.43 29.95 -0.19
CA LYS A 195 41.65 28.78 -0.70
C LYS A 195 40.93 27.99 0.40
N LYS A 196 41.39 28.05 1.63
CA LYS A 196 40.84 27.26 2.75
C LYS A 196 39.74 28.00 3.51
N LEU A 197 39.68 29.30 3.42
CA LEU A 197 38.70 30.15 4.06
C LEU A 197 37.43 30.28 3.19
N LYS A 198 36.31 30.61 3.87
CA LYS A 198 35.07 30.98 3.19
C LYS A 198 35.08 32.47 2.93
N HIS A 199 34.88 32.88 1.69
CA HIS A 199 34.80 34.26 1.27
C HIS A 199 33.40 34.65 0.79
N SER A 200 33.00 35.89 1.03
CA SER A 200 31.82 36.52 0.44
C SER A 200 32.29 37.64 -0.47
N ILE A 201 31.81 37.66 -1.72
CA ILE A 201 32.19 38.63 -2.73
C ILE A 201 30.91 39.29 -3.25
N ASP A 202 30.81 40.59 -3.02
CA ASP A 202 29.73 41.44 -3.52
C ASP A 202 30.29 42.43 -4.55
N VAL A 203 29.63 42.60 -5.68
CA VAL A 203 30.06 43.62 -6.71
C VAL A 203 29.38 44.93 -6.43
N VAL A 204 30.13 46.00 -6.38
CA VAL A 204 29.60 47.35 -6.20
C VAL A 204 29.06 47.87 -7.53
N ILE A 205 27.74 48.07 -7.58
CA ILE A 205 27.05 48.52 -8.81
C ILE A 205 27.05 50.03 -8.89
N ASP A 206 26.57 50.74 -7.83
CA ASP A 206 26.48 52.19 -7.81
C ASP A 206 26.63 52.73 -6.40
N ARG A 207 26.97 54.03 -6.33
CA ARG A 207 27.08 54.78 -5.09
C ARG A 207 26.19 56.02 -5.20
N LEU A 208 25.13 56.03 -4.42
CA LEU A 208 24.05 57.03 -4.50
C LEU A 208 23.90 57.83 -3.20
N VAL A 209 23.31 58.99 -3.34
CA VAL A 209 22.85 59.82 -2.21
C VAL A 209 21.35 60.01 -2.35
N ILE A 210 20.61 59.69 -1.30
CA ILE A 210 19.15 59.83 -1.30
C ILE A 210 18.76 61.30 -1.46
N LYS A 211 18.05 61.61 -2.55
CA LYS A 211 17.53 62.95 -2.89
C LYS A 211 16.27 62.83 -3.73
N GLU A 212 15.50 63.91 -3.82
CA GLU A 212 14.34 63.93 -4.73
C GLU A 212 14.75 63.70 -6.17
N GLY A 213 13.95 62.86 -6.91
CA GLY A 213 14.20 62.55 -8.32
C GLY A 213 15.27 61.54 -8.60
N ILE A 214 15.66 60.70 -7.62
CA ILE A 214 16.65 59.63 -7.80
C ILE A 214 16.09 58.35 -8.43
N ASP A 215 14.76 58.26 -8.63
CA ASP A 215 14.01 57.07 -8.93
C ASP A 215 14.59 56.25 -10.13
N SER A 216 14.78 56.92 -11.28
CA SER A 216 15.27 56.22 -12.48
C SER A 216 16.65 55.58 -12.24
N ARG A 217 17.61 56.33 -11.68
CA ARG A 217 18.96 55.79 -11.45
C ARG A 217 19.00 54.73 -10.37
N LEU A 218 18.15 54.87 -9.34
CA LEU A 218 18.01 53.83 -8.28
C LEU A 218 17.43 52.56 -8.85
N THR A 219 16.40 52.65 -9.69
CA THR A 219 15.80 51.51 -10.39
C THR A 219 16.81 50.82 -11.29
N ASP A 220 17.51 51.55 -12.16
CA ASP A 220 18.51 50.99 -13.09
C ASP A 220 19.66 50.29 -12.33
N SER A 221 20.11 50.87 -11.23
CA SER A 221 21.18 50.32 -10.40
C SER A 221 20.70 49.03 -9.66
N LEU A 222 19.46 48.99 -9.18
CA LEU A 222 18.86 47.83 -8.54
C LEU A 222 18.59 46.71 -9.55
N GLU A 223 18.11 47.04 -10.76
CA GLU A 223 17.95 46.06 -11.84
C GLU A 223 19.27 45.40 -12.18
N THR A 224 20.33 46.16 -12.31
CA THR A 224 21.67 45.62 -12.56
C THR A 224 22.17 44.80 -11.39
N ALA A 225 21.91 45.18 -10.14
CA ALA A 225 22.30 44.46 -8.96
C ALA A 225 21.56 43.11 -8.86
N PHE A 226 20.26 43.11 -9.13
CA PHE A 226 19.45 41.87 -9.14
C PHE A 226 19.85 40.93 -10.25
N ALA A 227 20.14 41.44 -11.45
CA ALA A 227 20.59 40.61 -12.58
C ALA A 227 21.94 39.94 -12.31
N LEU A 228 22.89 40.67 -11.70
CA LEU A 228 24.23 40.12 -11.39
C LEU A 228 24.22 39.27 -10.12
N GLY A 229 23.40 39.57 -9.15
CA GLY A 229 23.27 38.86 -7.85
C GLY A 229 22.29 37.74 -7.86
N ASP A 230 21.85 37.25 -9.03
CA ASP A 230 20.90 36.14 -9.20
C ASP A 230 19.59 36.38 -8.41
N GLY A 231 19.01 37.57 -8.62
CA GLY A 231 17.78 38.01 -7.97
C GLY A 231 17.97 38.58 -6.54
N LEU A 232 19.18 38.86 -6.15
CA LEU A 232 19.52 39.47 -4.85
C LEU A 232 20.28 40.74 -5.02
N ALA A 233 19.93 41.74 -4.23
CA ALA A 233 20.63 43.02 -4.14
C ALA A 233 20.77 43.43 -2.67
N LYS A 234 21.86 44.06 -2.32
CA LYS A 234 22.09 44.67 -1.03
C LYS A 234 22.22 46.17 -1.16
N VAL A 235 21.75 46.86 -0.18
CA VAL A 235 21.93 48.34 -0.05
C VAL A 235 22.63 48.59 1.27
N ASP A 236 23.89 48.97 1.20
CA ASP A 236 24.69 49.38 2.38
C ASP A 236 24.49 50.84 2.64
N ILE A 237 24.10 51.21 3.86
CA ILE A 237 23.97 52.59 4.31
C ILE A 237 25.29 53.00 4.96
N LEU A 238 25.99 53.94 4.33
CA LEU A 238 27.29 54.39 4.79
C LEU A 238 27.13 55.39 5.96
N PRO A 239 27.96 55.32 7.01
CA PRO A 239 27.91 56.27 8.13
C PRO A 239 28.27 57.70 7.67
N ASP A 240 27.60 58.69 8.25
CA ASP A 240 27.87 60.10 8.00
C ASP A 240 29.23 60.49 8.62
N ARG A 241 30.17 60.99 7.82
CA ARG A 241 31.52 61.34 8.27
C ARG A 241 31.59 62.69 9.03
N ASP A 242 30.50 63.47 9.05
CA ASP A 242 30.47 64.81 9.60
C ASP A 242 29.87 64.91 11.00
N ALA A 243 29.50 63.85 11.64
CA ALA A 243 29.03 63.78 13.02
C ALA A 243 30.08 63.15 13.93
N ALA A 244 31.10 63.95 14.28
CA ALA A 244 31.97 63.69 15.44
C ALA A 244 31.14 63.92 16.73
N GLY A 245 30.69 62.84 17.34
CA GLY A 245 30.03 62.87 18.62
C GLY A 245 28.63 62.29 18.69
N GLU A 246 28.56 61.23 19.43
CA GLU A 246 27.38 60.52 19.90
C GLU A 246 26.88 59.34 19.09
N LYS A 247 27.11 58.20 19.66
CA LYS A 247 26.56 56.90 19.27
C LYS A 247 25.03 56.89 19.42
N THR A 248 24.30 57.13 18.35
CA THR A 248 22.85 56.95 18.29
C THR A 248 22.47 55.87 17.25
N SER A 249 23.20 54.75 17.22
CA SER A 249 23.01 53.74 16.22
C SER A 249 22.00 52.61 16.61
N VAL A 250 21.56 52.59 17.88
CA VAL A 250 20.78 51.41 18.37
C VAL A 250 19.26 51.57 18.14
N GLU A 251 18.73 52.78 18.12
CA GLU A 251 17.28 52.99 17.97
C GLU A 251 16.79 53.05 16.52
N ARG A 252 17.65 53.32 15.53
CA ARG A 252 17.26 53.36 14.10
C ARG A 252 17.24 52.01 13.41
N ALA A 253 18.00 51.03 13.89
CA ALA A 253 18.03 49.66 13.32
C ALA A 253 16.74 48.88 13.59
N ALA A 254 15.99 49.24 14.62
CA ALA A 254 14.74 48.50 14.96
C ALA A 254 13.56 48.82 14.03
N VAL A 255 13.60 49.90 13.27
CA VAL A 255 12.46 50.34 12.44
C VAL A 255 12.47 49.78 11.04
N ASN A 256 13.62 49.35 10.47
CA ASN A 256 13.75 48.98 9.06
C ASN A 256 14.24 47.52 8.82
N GLY A 257 14.49 46.70 9.84
CA GLY A 257 14.91 45.30 9.70
C GLY A 257 16.31 45.08 9.11
N GLY A 258 17.20 46.08 9.21
CA GLY A 258 18.61 46.02 8.79
C GLY A 258 19.51 45.34 9.81
N VAL A 259 20.54 44.61 9.35
CA VAL A 259 21.58 43.98 10.18
C VAL A 259 22.79 44.93 10.25
N LEU A 260 23.26 45.26 11.45
CA LEU A 260 24.51 46.02 11.64
C LEU A 260 25.71 45.08 11.37
N VAL A 261 26.54 45.44 10.40
CA VAL A 261 27.83 44.81 10.11
C VAL A 261 28.95 45.54 10.84
N GLU A 262 30.06 44.87 11.19
CA GLU A 262 31.26 45.49 11.79
C GLU A 262 31.68 46.71 10.99
N ASP A 263 31.89 47.86 11.63
CA ASP A 263 32.18 49.20 11.11
C ASP A 263 30.99 50.18 11.00
N GLY A 264 29.81 49.88 11.59
CA GLY A 264 28.70 50.83 11.63
C GLY A 264 27.97 51.03 10.28
N VAL A 265 28.13 50.13 9.36
CA VAL A 265 27.39 50.03 8.08
C VAL A 265 26.13 49.21 8.33
N GLU A 266 24.97 49.82 8.06
CA GLU A 266 23.69 49.12 8.06
C GLU A 266 23.46 48.49 6.66
N GLU A 267 23.28 47.17 6.59
CA GLU A 267 23.07 46.42 5.35
C GLU A 267 21.60 46.03 5.22
N LEU A 268 20.93 46.46 4.16
CA LEU A 268 19.60 46.04 3.76
C LEU A 268 19.69 45.04 2.61
N LEU A 269 19.22 43.82 2.85
CA LEU A 269 19.17 42.78 1.82
C LEU A 269 17.78 42.73 1.20
N PHE A 270 17.72 42.77 -0.13
CA PHE A 270 16.51 42.68 -0.92
C PHE A 270 16.57 41.43 -1.83
N SER A 271 15.42 40.85 -2.10
CA SER A 271 15.33 39.67 -2.95
C SER A 271 14.12 39.71 -3.89
N GLN A 272 14.36 39.52 -5.18
CA GLN A 272 13.32 39.21 -6.14
C GLN A 272 12.90 37.73 -6.10
N ASN A 273 13.72 36.88 -5.47
CA ASN A 273 13.42 35.49 -5.18
C ASN A 273 12.83 35.35 -3.77
N PHE A 274 12.16 34.23 -3.52
CA PHE A 274 11.69 33.91 -2.16
C PHE A 274 12.90 33.61 -1.25
N ALA A 275 13.45 34.60 -0.59
CA ALA A 275 14.59 34.41 0.31
C ALA A 275 14.36 35.00 1.71
N CYS A 276 14.76 34.28 2.74
CA CYS A 276 14.77 34.78 4.10
C CYS A 276 15.99 35.64 4.34
N HIS A 277 15.78 36.90 4.69
CA HIS A 277 16.85 37.88 4.94
C HIS A 277 17.69 37.56 6.18
N GLU A 278 17.13 36.90 7.20
CA GLU A 278 17.88 36.51 8.41
C GLU A 278 18.65 35.21 8.27
N CYS A 279 18.00 34.17 7.70
CA CYS A 279 18.58 32.82 7.63
C CYS A 279 19.36 32.57 6.35
N GLY A 280 19.28 33.44 5.34
CA GLY A 280 19.93 33.28 4.03
C GLY A 280 19.41 32.11 3.20
N ILE A 281 18.26 31.51 3.56
CA ILE A 281 17.64 30.44 2.84
C ILE A 281 16.81 31.04 1.70
N SER A 282 17.10 30.59 0.47
CA SER A 282 16.32 30.93 -0.72
C SER A 282 15.47 29.74 -1.13
N ILE A 283 14.19 30.00 -1.41
CA ILE A 283 13.29 29.05 -2.04
C ILE A 283 13.35 29.33 -3.55
N GLU A 284 13.68 28.32 -4.33
CA GLU A 284 13.62 28.38 -5.78
C GLU A 284 12.17 28.64 -6.25
N GLU A 285 11.95 28.82 -7.54
CA GLU A 285 10.63 29.10 -8.11
C GLU A 285 9.55 28.14 -7.59
N MET A 286 8.43 28.69 -7.05
CA MET A 286 7.28 27.90 -6.60
C MET A 286 6.52 27.29 -7.78
N SER A 287 7.03 26.18 -8.30
CA SER A 287 6.42 25.42 -9.38
C SER A 287 5.75 24.15 -8.85
N PRO A 288 4.74 23.60 -9.53
CA PRO A 288 4.08 22.35 -9.07
C PRO A 288 5.03 21.15 -8.91
N ARG A 289 6.15 21.10 -9.65
CA ARG A 289 7.17 20.04 -9.51
C ARG A 289 7.92 20.09 -8.17
N MET A 290 8.03 21.29 -7.55
CA MET A 290 8.62 21.47 -6.23
C MET A 290 7.82 20.73 -5.15
N PHE A 291 6.50 20.62 -5.30
CA PHE A 291 5.62 19.92 -4.37
C PHE A 291 5.48 18.42 -4.66
N SER A 292 6.26 17.88 -5.58
CA SER A 292 6.22 16.45 -5.93
C SER A 292 7.27 15.67 -5.17
N PHE A 293 6.86 14.70 -4.36
CA PHE A 293 7.78 13.74 -3.71
C PHE A 293 8.35 12.70 -4.69
N ASN A 294 7.88 12.65 -5.93
CA ASN A 294 8.44 11.83 -7.02
C ASN A 294 9.49 12.57 -7.83
N SER A 295 9.69 13.87 -7.55
CA SER A 295 10.66 14.72 -8.26
C SER A 295 11.84 15.04 -7.33
N PRO A 296 13.09 15.00 -7.81
CA PRO A 296 14.27 15.40 -7.03
C PRO A 296 14.21 16.83 -6.48
N PHE A 297 13.42 17.70 -7.11
CA PHE A 297 13.23 19.08 -6.69
C PHE A 297 12.49 19.19 -5.35
N GLY A 298 11.50 18.31 -5.11
CA GLY A 298 10.66 18.36 -3.92
C GLY A 298 10.90 17.23 -2.93
N ALA A 299 11.40 16.09 -3.38
CA ALA A 299 11.59 14.91 -2.54
C ALA A 299 12.63 15.13 -1.45
N CYS A 300 12.34 14.61 -0.24
CA CYS A 300 13.34 14.51 0.81
C CYS A 300 14.58 13.73 0.31
N PRO A 301 15.79 14.26 0.44
CA PRO A 301 16.99 13.62 -0.11
C PRO A 301 17.30 12.27 0.55
N ASP A 302 17.02 12.12 1.85
CA ASP A 302 17.40 10.92 2.62
C ASP A 302 16.48 9.72 2.35
N CYS A 303 15.18 9.94 2.16
CA CYS A 303 14.25 8.86 1.83
C CYS A 303 13.80 8.87 0.36
N THR A 304 14.35 9.76 -0.46
CA THR A 304 14.01 9.90 -1.89
C THR A 304 12.49 9.97 -2.15
N GLY A 305 11.74 10.59 -1.23
CA GLY A 305 10.29 10.75 -1.33
C GLY A 305 9.45 9.58 -0.82
N LEU A 306 10.04 8.56 -0.20
CA LEU A 306 9.32 7.41 0.36
C LEU A 306 8.66 7.72 1.71
N GLY A 307 9.26 8.64 2.51
CA GLY A 307 8.80 8.96 3.86
C GLY A 307 9.31 7.99 4.93
N TYR A 308 9.90 6.88 4.55
CA TYR A 308 10.49 5.88 5.43
C TYR A 308 11.81 5.36 4.86
N GLN A 309 12.58 4.70 5.70
CA GLN A 309 13.77 3.95 5.32
C GLN A 309 13.56 2.49 5.73
N GLU A 310 13.98 1.56 4.91
CA GLU A 310 14.01 0.14 5.26
C GLU A 310 15.35 -0.14 5.94
N LYS A 311 15.31 -0.55 7.21
CA LYS A 311 16.48 -0.86 8.01
C LYS A 311 16.28 -2.17 8.74
N ILE A 312 17.38 -2.85 9.02
CA ILE A 312 17.36 -4.05 9.85
C ILE A 312 16.80 -3.70 11.23
N ASP A 313 15.76 -4.41 11.64
CA ASP A 313 15.06 -4.20 12.91
C ASP A 313 15.65 -5.12 14.00
N PRO A 314 16.18 -4.57 15.10
CA PRO A 314 16.69 -5.37 16.21
C PRO A 314 15.68 -6.38 16.75
N LEU A 315 14.38 -6.06 16.74
CA LEU A 315 13.31 -6.97 17.21
C LEU A 315 13.08 -8.16 16.25
N LEU A 316 13.37 -8.00 14.98
CA LEU A 316 13.32 -9.11 14.02
C LEU A 316 14.61 -9.94 14.04
N VAL A 317 15.74 -9.32 14.41
CA VAL A 317 17.01 -10.02 14.61
C VAL A 317 16.97 -10.88 15.87
N VAL A 318 16.35 -10.37 16.94
CA VAL A 318 16.14 -11.09 18.21
C VAL A 318 14.65 -11.16 18.50
N PRO A 319 13.93 -12.11 17.87
CA PRO A 319 12.47 -12.19 18.01
C PRO A 319 12.00 -12.75 19.37
N ASP A 320 12.84 -13.54 20.03
CA ASP A 320 12.57 -14.13 21.33
C ASP A 320 13.71 -13.79 22.32
N ASP A 321 13.47 -12.84 23.17
CA ASP A 321 14.42 -12.35 24.16
C ASP A 321 14.58 -13.26 25.40
N SER A 322 13.74 -14.28 25.51
CA SER A 322 13.87 -15.31 26.55
C SER A 322 14.96 -16.34 26.24
N LEU A 323 15.40 -16.42 24.99
CA LEU A 323 16.46 -17.29 24.54
C LEU A 323 17.85 -16.70 24.83
N SER A 324 18.82 -17.57 25.11
CA SER A 324 20.22 -17.19 25.16
C SER A 324 20.88 -17.23 23.79
N LEU A 325 22.06 -16.62 23.64
CA LEU A 325 22.85 -16.65 22.39
C LEU A 325 23.10 -18.08 21.91
N ASN A 326 23.49 -18.98 22.83
CA ASN A 326 23.71 -20.40 22.53
C ASN A 326 22.42 -21.14 22.13
N LYS A 327 21.26 -20.68 22.59
CA LYS A 327 19.95 -21.23 22.23
C LYS A 327 19.33 -20.57 20.98
N GLY A 328 20.10 -19.70 20.30
CA GLY A 328 19.69 -19.08 19.04
C GLY A 328 18.82 -17.83 19.21
N ALA A 329 19.07 -17.01 20.23
CA ALA A 329 18.40 -15.71 20.39
C ALA A 329 18.51 -14.85 19.13
N ILE A 330 19.68 -14.89 18.44
CA ILE A 330 19.87 -14.19 17.15
C ILE A 330 19.34 -15.09 16.02
N ALA A 331 18.23 -14.69 15.43
CA ALA A 331 17.56 -15.47 14.38
C ALA A 331 18.19 -15.32 12.98
N ALA A 332 19.16 -14.41 12.83
CA ALA A 332 19.80 -14.14 11.55
C ALA A 332 20.62 -15.33 11.05
N MET A 333 20.58 -15.54 9.73
CA MET A 333 21.26 -16.65 9.07
C MET A 333 22.76 -16.59 9.34
N GLY A 334 23.33 -17.74 9.81
CA GLY A 334 24.74 -17.88 10.18
C GLY A 334 25.07 -17.41 11.60
N TRP A 335 24.11 -16.84 12.35
CA TRP A 335 24.24 -16.43 13.74
C TRP A 335 23.53 -17.36 14.74
N ASN A 336 22.66 -18.23 14.23
CA ASN A 336 21.83 -19.15 15.02
C ASN A 336 22.45 -20.54 15.24
N SER A 337 23.70 -20.74 14.85
CA SER A 337 24.41 -22.03 14.98
C SER A 337 25.49 -21.94 16.04
N ALA A 338 25.47 -22.92 16.96
CA ALA A 338 26.51 -23.06 18.03
C ALA A 338 27.91 -23.36 17.49
N ASN A 339 28.03 -23.83 16.24
CA ASN A 339 29.27 -24.29 15.62
C ASN A 339 29.60 -23.56 14.32
N GLY A 340 29.70 -22.24 14.36
CA GLY A 340 30.01 -21.43 13.16
C GLY A 340 30.96 -20.27 13.45
N ILE A 341 31.40 -19.57 12.40
CA ILE A 341 32.23 -18.37 12.52
C ILE A 341 31.60 -17.34 13.48
N ALA A 342 30.28 -17.22 13.46
CA ALA A 342 29.55 -16.30 14.33
C ALA A 342 29.66 -16.68 15.81
N SER A 343 29.67 -17.98 16.15
CA SER A 343 29.81 -18.42 17.54
C SER A 343 31.18 -18.09 18.10
N MET A 344 32.23 -18.09 17.27
CA MET A 344 33.59 -17.68 17.68
C MET A 344 33.61 -16.20 18.06
N TYR A 345 32.95 -15.32 17.26
CA TYR A 345 32.84 -13.90 17.60
C TYR A 345 32.03 -13.67 18.88
N LEU A 346 30.92 -14.39 19.05
CA LEU A 346 30.09 -14.27 20.26
C LEU A 346 30.83 -14.75 21.51
N LYS A 347 31.64 -15.80 21.40
CA LYS A 347 32.47 -16.28 22.48
C LYS A 347 33.58 -15.26 22.83
N ALA A 348 34.27 -14.72 21.83
CA ALA A 348 35.28 -13.69 22.03
C ALA A 348 34.71 -12.42 22.69
N LEU A 349 33.51 -12.02 22.32
CA LEU A 349 32.79 -10.92 22.97
C LEU A 349 32.43 -11.26 24.43
N ALA A 350 32.01 -12.50 24.69
CA ALA A 350 31.67 -12.94 26.03
C ALA A 350 32.90 -12.90 26.96
N ASP A 351 34.05 -13.32 26.45
CA ASP A 351 35.32 -13.29 27.19
C ASP A 351 35.80 -11.85 27.43
N GLU A 352 35.73 -10.97 26.41
CA GLU A 352 36.17 -9.56 26.48
C GLU A 352 35.29 -8.68 27.37
N TYR A 353 33.96 -8.88 27.30
CA TYR A 353 32.99 -8.06 28.04
C TYR A 353 32.46 -8.72 29.32
N GLY A 354 32.87 -9.94 29.64
CA GLY A 354 32.56 -10.62 30.89
C GLY A 354 31.13 -11.07 31.06
N PHE A 355 30.47 -11.59 30.02
CA PHE A 355 29.13 -12.12 30.11
C PHE A 355 29.06 -13.60 29.67
N SER A 356 28.02 -14.32 30.09
CA SER A 356 27.80 -15.70 29.66
C SER A 356 26.89 -15.75 28.42
N PRO A 357 27.28 -16.47 27.34
CA PRO A 357 26.43 -16.70 26.18
C PRO A 357 25.17 -17.52 26.48
N ASP A 358 25.07 -18.13 27.67
CA ASP A 358 23.89 -18.88 28.13
C ASP A 358 22.87 -18.00 28.88
N THR A 359 23.21 -16.74 29.14
CA THR A 359 22.29 -15.76 29.74
C THR A 359 21.18 -15.40 28.76
N PRO A 360 19.89 -15.44 29.15
CA PRO A 360 18.79 -14.96 28.32
C PRO A 360 19.04 -13.53 27.82
N TRP A 361 18.69 -13.26 26.56
CA TRP A 361 18.94 -11.97 25.92
C TRP A 361 18.39 -10.78 26.72
N ARG A 362 17.18 -10.90 27.28
CA ARG A 362 16.55 -9.87 28.11
C ARG A 362 17.33 -9.53 29.38
N GLU A 363 18.10 -10.48 29.90
CA GLU A 363 18.90 -10.34 31.15
C GLU A 363 20.30 -9.78 30.87
N LEU A 364 20.75 -9.75 29.62
CA LEU A 364 22.01 -9.12 29.24
C LEU A 364 21.94 -7.61 29.45
N PRO A 365 23.01 -6.96 29.96
CA PRO A 365 23.09 -5.49 30.03
C PRO A 365 22.87 -4.83 28.67
N GLU A 366 22.25 -3.66 28.67
CA GLU A 366 21.94 -2.93 27.43
C GLU A 366 23.19 -2.59 26.60
N GLU A 367 24.31 -2.29 27.27
CA GLU A 367 25.59 -2.01 26.61
C GLU A 367 26.09 -3.23 25.83
N ILE A 368 26.01 -4.45 26.44
CA ILE A 368 26.41 -5.71 25.78
C ILE A 368 25.48 -6.00 24.60
N ARG A 369 24.17 -5.82 24.75
CA ARG A 369 23.21 -5.96 23.64
C ARG A 369 23.52 -5.01 22.50
N LYS A 370 23.90 -3.76 22.79
CA LYS A 370 24.34 -2.77 21.78
C LYS A 370 25.62 -3.20 21.08
N VAL A 371 26.61 -3.69 21.80
CA VAL A 371 27.86 -4.18 21.19
C VAL A 371 27.59 -5.37 20.27
N ILE A 372 26.77 -6.33 20.68
CA ILE A 372 26.43 -7.48 19.84
C ILE A 372 25.69 -7.02 18.56
N LEU A 373 24.72 -6.10 18.68
CA LEU A 373 23.92 -5.65 17.54
C LEU A 373 24.69 -4.69 16.62
N TYR A 374 25.46 -3.75 17.16
CA TYR A 374 26.02 -2.63 16.39
C TYR A 374 27.56 -2.60 16.34
N GLY A 375 28.24 -3.54 17.02
CA GLY A 375 29.68 -3.68 16.97
C GLY A 375 30.44 -3.00 18.08
N THR A 376 31.78 -3.21 18.08
CA THR A 376 32.70 -2.75 19.12
C THR A 376 33.15 -1.28 18.97
N GLY A 377 32.78 -0.58 17.90
CA GLY A 377 33.09 0.83 17.67
C GLY A 377 34.60 1.10 17.53
N GLY A 378 35.31 0.24 16.86
CA GLY A 378 36.78 0.35 16.65
C GLY A 378 37.64 -0.45 17.65
N LYS A 379 37.06 -0.98 18.74
CA LYS A 379 37.82 -1.80 19.69
C LYS A 379 38.04 -3.20 19.09
N ARG A 380 39.28 -3.63 19.05
CA ARG A 380 39.66 -4.98 18.61
C ARG A 380 39.40 -6.00 19.70
N ILE A 381 38.91 -7.16 19.31
CA ILE A 381 38.67 -8.32 20.16
C ILE A 381 39.58 -9.48 19.73
N HIS A 382 39.92 -10.32 20.69
CA HIS A 382 40.75 -11.50 20.48
C HIS A 382 39.84 -12.68 20.13
N VAL A 383 39.92 -13.18 18.90
CA VAL A 383 39.07 -14.28 18.40
C VAL A 383 39.92 -15.54 18.23
N GLU A 384 39.62 -16.57 19.02
CA GLU A 384 40.24 -17.90 18.92
C GLU A 384 39.42 -18.78 17.95
N TYR A 385 40.13 -19.58 17.16
CA TYR A 385 39.51 -20.58 16.30
C TYR A 385 40.20 -21.93 16.38
N GLU A 386 39.42 -22.98 16.35
CA GLU A 386 39.90 -24.37 16.27
C GLU A 386 39.53 -24.93 14.88
N ARG A 387 40.46 -25.63 14.24
CA ARG A 387 40.28 -26.40 13.01
C ARG A 387 40.83 -27.81 13.19
N ASP A 388 40.39 -28.76 12.36
CA ASP A 388 40.79 -30.16 12.40
C ASP A 388 42.30 -30.39 12.33
N TYR A 389 43.08 -29.38 11.91
CA TYR A 389 44.55 -29.43 11.79
C TYR A 389 45.30 -28.35 12.61
N GLY A 390 44.70 -27.82 13.67
CA GLY A 390 45.28 -26.85 14.58
C GLY A 390 44.42 -25.62 14.84
N GLY A 391 44.63 -24.97 15.99
CA GLY A 391 44.00 -23.74 16.39
C GLY A 391 44.89 -22.52 16.19
N GLY A 392 44.31 -21.34 16.21
CA GLY A 392 45.00 -20.06 16.16
C GLY A 392 44.09 -18.93 16.67
N PHE A 393 44.64 -17.73 16.70
CA PHE A 393 43.87 -16.54 17.08
C PHE A 393 44.16 -15.40 16.10
N PHE A 394 43.25 -14.45 16.07
CA PHE A 394 43.42 -13.16 15.35
C PHE A 394 42.73 -12.05 16.11
N GLU A 395 43.26 -10.85 15.96
CA GLU A 395 42.64 -9.64 16.51
C GLU A 395 41.89 -8.92 15.43
N THR A 396 40.60 -8.67 15.66
CA THR A 396 39.71 -7.98 14.71
C THR A 396 38.70 -7.08 15.43
N GLU A 397 38.23 -6.09 14.72
CA GLU A 397 37.05 -5.33 15.10
C GLU A 397 35.81 -6.15 14.81
N PHE A 398 34.88 -6.16 15.75
CA PHE A 398 33.56 -6.76 15.53
C PHE A 398 32.60 -5.73 14.97
N GLU A 399 32.13 -5.94 13.74
CA GLU A 399 31.27 -5.03 13.00
C GLU A 399 29.86 -4.92 13.61
N GLY A 400 29.37 -5.97 14.30
CA GLY A 400 28.01 -6.10 14.77
C GLY A 400 27.10 -6.90 13.82
N VAL A 401 26.02 -7.45 14.37
CA VAL A 401 25.07 -8.27 13.60
C VAL A 401 24.35 -7.43 12.57
N ILE A 402 23.83 -6.26 12.96
CA ILE A 402 23.03 -5.38 12.07
C ILE A 402 23.88 -4.84 10.92
N PRO A 403 25.04 -4.20 11.13
CA PRO A 403 25.89 -3.75 10.03
C PRO A 403 26.35 -4.87 9.11
N THR A 404 26.62 -6.07 9.67
CA THR A 404 26.97 -7.25 8.86
C THR A 404 25.80 -7.64 7.93
N LEU A 405 24.56 -7.64 8.39
CA LEU A 405 23.39 -7.95 7.58
C LEU A 405 23.16 -6.88 6.51
N GLU A 406 23.27 -5.59 6.86
CA GLU A 406 23.13 -4.48 5.93
C GLU A 406 24.18 -4.55 4.81
N ARG A 407 25.45 -4.77 5.16
CA ARG A 407 26.53 -4.94 4.19
C ARG A 407 26.26 -6.12 3.25
N ARG A 408 25.90 -7.29 3.80
CA ARG A 408 25.60 -8.49 3.00
C ARG A 408 24.39 -8.31 2.09
N TYR A 409 23.38 -7.56 2.52
CA TYR A 409 22.23 -7.20 1.68
C TYR A 409 22.64 -6.40 0.45
N HIS A 410 23.57 -5.45 0.61
CA HIS A 410 24.06 -4.63 -0.51
C HIS A 410 25.03 -5.37 -1.41
N GLU A 411 25.81 -6.32 -0.88
CA GLU A 411 26.80 -7.08 -1.64
C GLU A 411 26.21 -8.26 -2.41
N THR A 412 25.11 -8.85 -1.95
CA THR A 412 24.53 -10.04 -2.59
C THR A 412 23.84 -9.73 -3.92
N GLN A 413 24.09 -10.61 -4.91
CA GLN A 413 23.39 -10.58 -6.20
C GLN A 413 22.28 -11.63 -6.31
N SER A 414 22.09 -12.45 -5.25
CA SER A 414 21.05 -13.48 -5.22
C SER A 414 19.74 -12.92 -4.70
N ASP A 415 18.69 -12.97 -5.52
CA ASP A 415 17.36 -12.50 -5.14
C ASP A 415 16.81 -13.25 -3.91
N SER A 416 17.04 -14.57 -3.82
CA SER A 416 16.64 -15.36 -2.64
C SER A 416 17.35 -14.96 -1.36
N MET A 417 18.62 -14.53 -1.45
CA MET A 417 19.37 -14.02 -0.30
C MET A 417 18.92 -12.60 0.07
N LYS A 418 18.57 -11.75 -0.91
CA LYS A 418 17.98 -10.43 -0.64
C LYS A 418 16.66 -10.57 0.11
N GLU A 419 15.75 -11.43 -0.37
CA GLU A 419 14.50 -11.73 0.33
C GLU A 419 14.74 -12.24 1.77
N ALA A 420 15.75 -13.06 1.98
CA ALA A 420 16.11 -13.57 3.30
C ALA A 420 16.60 -12.46 4.25
N TYR A 421 17.31 -11.45 3.74
CA TYR A 421 17.72 -10.28 4.53
C TYR A 421 16.57 -9.28 4.72
N GLU A 422 15.75 -9.06 3.70
CA GLU A 422 14.54 -8.22 3.78
C GLU A 422 13.57 -8.69 4.86
N ALA A 423 13.54 -10.00 5.16
CA ALA A 423 12.75 -10.56 6.26
C ALA A 423 13.16 -10.03 7.65
N PHE A 424 14.34 -9.42 7.79
CA PHE A 424 14.80 -8.75 9.01
C PHE A 424 14.66 -7.23 8.97
N MET A 425 14.12 -6.66 7.86
CA MET A 425 13.96 -5.23 7.72
C MET A 425 12.56 -4.77 8.15
N SER A 426 12.50 -3.60 8.73
CA SER A 426 11.26 -2.88 8.99
C SER A 426 11.31 -1.48 8.41
N LYS A 427 10.11 -0.90 8.19
CA LYS A 427 9.96 0.46 7.71
C LYS A 427 10.03 1.41 8.89
N ILE A 428 11.12 2.18 8.97
CA ILE A 428 11.32 3.19 10.00
C ILE A 428 11.02 4.56 9.39
N THR A 429 10.22 5.37 10.07
CA THR A 429 9.91 6.74 9.63
C THR A 429 11.21 7.52 9.38
N CYS A 430 11.31 8.18 8.23
CA CYS A 430 12.50 8.96 7.87
C CYS A 430 12.73 10.08 8.90
N PRO A 431 13.88 10.12 9.58
CA PRO A 431 14.13 11.11 10.63
C PRO A 431 14.18 12.56 10.11
N THR A 432 14.61 12.76 8.86
CA THR A 432 14.78 14.07 8.25
C THR A 432 13.44 14.73 7.90
N CYS A 433 12.52 14.00 7.28
CA CYS A 433 11.22 14.55 6.89
C CYS A 433 10.08 14.15 7.84
N GLY A 434 10.33 13.35 8.87
CA GLY A 434 9.30 12.88 9.79
C GLY A 434 8.13 12.16 9.09
N GLY A 435 8.39 11.43 8.01
CA GLY A 435 7.36 10.77 7.21
C GLY A 435 6.69 11.64 6.14
N LYS A 436 6.96 12.94 6.11
CA LYS A 436 6.30 13.91 5.21
C LYS A 436 6.76 13.86 3.75
N ARG A 437 7.78 13.06 3.40
CA ARG A 437 8.28 12.77 2.04
C ARG A 437 8.95 13.93 1.30
N LEU A 438 8.77 15.18 1.73
CA LEU A 438 9.21 16.42 1.06
C LEU A 438 10.35 17.10 1.80
N LYS A 439 11.07 17.98 1.09
CA LYS A 439 12.11 18.82 1.67
C LYS A 439 11.54 19.83 2.68
N PRO A 440 12.31 20.27 3.69
CA PRO A 440 11.86 21.27 4.66
C PRO A 440 11.39 22.60 4.04
N GLU A 441 12.03 23.06 2.96
CA GLU A 441 11.68 24.29 2.24
C GLU A 441 10.28 24.19 1.59
N VAL A 442 9.93 23.00 1.10
CA VAL A 442 8.60 22.71 0.51
C VAL A 442 7.55 22.65 1.60
N LEU A 443 7.88 22.03 2.72
CA LEU A 443 6.98 21.91 3.88
C LEU A 443 6.72 23.25 4.56
N ALA A 444 7.61 24.23 4.37
CA ALA A 444 7.46 25.59 4.88
C ALA A 444 6.49 26.44 4.03
N VAL A 445 6.01 25.96 2.89
CA VAL A 445 4.94 26.63 2.13
C VAL A 445 3.59 26.20 2.67
N THR A 446 2.76 27.16 3.09
CA THR A 446 1.47 26.86 3.74
C THR A 446 0.30 27.56 3.06
N ILE A 447 -0.89 26.96 3.22
CA ILE A 447 -2.19 27.56 2.94
C ILE A 447 -3.02 27.38 4.21
N GLY A 448 -3.60 28.43 4.76
CA GLY A 448 -4.34 28.35 6.02
C GLY A 448 -3.52 27.73 7.16
N ASN A 449 -2.22 28.07 7.25
CA ASN A 449 -1.24 27.57 8.21
C ASN A 449 -0.96 26.05 8.14
N LYS A 450 -1.30 25.38 7.01
CA LYS A 450 -1.03 23.95 6.80
C LYS A 450 -0.15 23.74 5.58
N SER A 451 0.86 22.90 5.70
CA SER A 451 1.66 22.44 4.58
C SER A 451 0.87 21.42 3.72
N ILE A 452 1.34 21.18 2.50
CA ILE A 452 0.73 20.15 1.63
C ILE A 452 0.76 18.76 2.29
N ALA A 453 1.81 18.45 3.05
CA ALA A 453 1.92 17.17 3.77
C ALA A 453 0.90 17.08 4.92
N ASP A 454 0.67 18.18 5.65
CA ASP A 454 -0.33 18.22 6.72
C ASP A 454 -1.74 18.04 6.15
N VAL A 455 -2.06 18.68 5.02
CA VAL A 455 -3.33 18.48 4.33
C VAL A 455 -3.48 17.03 3.84
N CYS A 456 -2.43 16.43 3.29
CA CYS A 456 -2.47 15.03 2.87
C CYS A 456 -2.58 14.04 4.05
N GLY A 457 -2.16 14.43 5.24
CA GLY A 457 -2.27 13.65 6.47
C GLY A 457 -3.67 13.64 7.10
N MET A 458 -4.54 14.56 6.68
CA MET A 458 -5.93 14.63 7.16
C MET A 458 -6.81 13.56 6.51
N SER A 459 -7.94 13.22 7.16
CA SER A 459 -8.99 12.45 6.54
C SER A 459 -9.61 13.21 5.37
N ILE A 460 -10.17 12.50 4.40
CA ILE A 460 -10.82 13.11 3.22
C ILE A 460 -11.92 14.10 3.66
N THR A 461 -12.68 13.76 4.71
CA THR A 461 -13.69 14.65 5.30
C THR A 461 -13.08 15.93 5.82
N ASP A 462 -11.95 15.83 6.55
CA ASP A 462 -11.30 16.99 7.14
C ASP A 462 -10.61 17.86 6.08
N VAL A 463 -10.08 17.25 5.01
CA VAL A 463 -9.57 17.99 3.83
C VAL A 463 -10.68 18.78 3.18
N LEU A 464 -11.87 18.18 3.02
CA LEU A 464 -13.02 18.85 2.43
C LEU A 464 -13.47 20.05 3.30
N ALA A 465 -13.58 19.84 4.62
CA ALA A 465 -13.90 20.88 5.58
C ALA A 465 -12.85 22.00 5.61
N PHE A 466 -11.57 21.64 5.56
CA PHE A 466 -10.48 22.59 5.48
C PHE A 466 -10.57 23.47 4.23
N ILE A 467 -10.78 22.84 3.06
CA ILE A 467 -10.93 23.56 1.78
C ILE A 467 -12.17 24.46 1.81
N ASP A 468 -13.29 24.04 2.40
CA ASP A 468 -14.50 24.85 2.52
C ASP A 468 -14.34 26.03 3.48
N GLY A 469 -13.49 25.89 4.50
CA GLY A 469 -13.22 26.94 5.50
C GLY A 469 -12.12 27.94 5.12
N LEU A 470 -11.46 27.80 3.95
CA LEU A 470 -10.38 28.70 3.56
C LEU A 470 -10.89 30.10 3.23
N VAL A 471 -10.27 31.11 3.85
CA VAL A 471 -10.47 32.52 3.55
C VAL A 471 -9.40 32.96 2.56
N LEU A 472 -9.78 33.17 1.31
CA LEU A 472 -8.89 33.60 0.21
C LEU A 472 -9.22 35.04 -0.17
N SER A 473 -8.23 35.80 -0.60
CA SER A 473 -8.39 37.10 -1.22
C SER A 473 -9.12 37.02 -2.57
N GLU A 474 -9.67 38.09 -3.09
CA GLU A 474 -10.41 38.06 -4.38
C GLU A 474 -9.53 37.58 -5.55
N SER A 475 -8.27 37.97 -5.59
CA SER A 475 -7.32 37.51 -6.60
C SER A 475 -7.02 36.02 -6.48
N GLU A 476 -6.82 35.51 -5.26
CA GLU A 476 -6.59 34.07 -5.02
C GLU A 476 -7.84 33.23 -5.36
N LYS A 477 -9.04 33.74 -5.07
CA LYS A 477 -10.29 33.07 -5.46
C LYS A 477 -10.40 32.90 -6.96
N ILE A 478 -10.04 33.92 -7.74
CA ILE A 478 -10.05 33.85 -9.21
C ILE A 478 -9.03 32.81 -9.70
N ILE A 479 -7.81 32.82 -9.18
CA ILE A 479 -6.74 31.86 -9.53
C ILE A 479 -7.13 30.44 -9.14
N ALA A 480 -7.70 30.26 -7.95
CA ALA A 480 -8.02 28.96 -7.39
C ALA A 480 -9.35 28.38 -7.90
N SER A 481 -10.23 29.15 -8.51
CA SER A 481 -11.63 28.80 -8.78
C SER A 481 -11.80 27.44 -9.50
N ARG A 482 -11.02 27.19 -10.55
CA ARG A 482 -11.06 25.93 -11.30
C ARG A 482 -10.48 24.77 -10.51
N ILE A 483 -9.33 25.01 -9.85
CA ILE A 483 -8.66 23.99 -9.00
C ILE A 483 -9.58 23.57 -7.85
N TYR A 484 -10.24 24.55 -7.25
CA TYR A 484 -11.14 24.36 -6.12
C TYR A 484 -12.36 23.49 -6.50
N LYS A 485 -12.95 23.75 -7.68
CA LYS A 485 -14.08 22.96 -8.19
C LYS A 485 -13.71 21.49 -8.39
N GLU A 486 -12.54 21.24 -9.01
CA GLU A 486 -12.07 19.88 -9.26
C GLU A 486 -11.69 19.14 -7.97
N LEU A 487 -10.98 19.81 -7.06
CA LEU A 487 -10.64 19.23 -5.75
C LEU A 487 -11.88 18.80 -4.98
N LYS A 488 -12.89 19.69 -4.88
CA LYS A 488 -14.13 19.36 -4.17
C LYS A 488 -14.90 18.23 -4.84
N ALA A 489 -14.99 18.21 -6.16
CA ALA A 489 -15.69 17.16 -6.87
C ALA A 489 -15.05 15.80 -6.58
N ARG A 490 -13.72 15.68 -6.71
CA ARG A 490 -12.97 14.43 -6.48
C ARG A 490 -13.03 13.97 -5.02
N LEU A 491 -12.90 14.89 -4.06
CA LEU A 491 -13.03 14.58 -2.64
C LEU A 491 -14.44 14.09 -2.29
N ARG A 492 -15.48 14.74 -2.83
CA ARG A 492 -16.88 14.31 -2.62
C ARG A 492 -17.16 12.93 -3.20
N PHE A 493 -16.56 12.58 -4.35
CA PHE A 493 -16.71 11.22 -4.88
C PHE A 493 -16.11 10.16 -3.93
N LEU A 494 -14.96 10.43 -3.32
CA LEU A 494 -14.38 9.53 -2.33
C LEU A 494 -15.28 9.38 -1.08
N VAL A 495 -15.92 10.47 -0.64
CA VAL A 495 -16.91 10.41 0.45
C VAL A 495 -18.13 9.57 0.05
N ASN A 496 -18.64 9.76 -1.16
CA ASN A 496 -19.83 9.06 -1.67
C ASN A 496 -19.62 7.54 -1.79
N VAL A 497 -18.37 7.09 -2.03
CA VAL A 497 -18.05 5.65 -2.07
C VAL A 497 -17.61 5.10 -0.71
N GLY A 498 -17.79 5.84 0.39
CA GLY A 498 -17.53 5.39 1.75
C GLY A 498 -16.04 5.33 2.11
N LEU A 499 -15.21 6.21 1.54
CA LEU A 499 -13.77 6.30 1.81
C LEU A 499 -13.37 7.57 2.55
N GLU A 500 -14.32 8.22 3.22
CA GLU A 500 -14.14 9.48 3.96
C GLU A 500 -13.08 9.42 5.05
N TYR A 501 -12.81 8.24 5.61
CA TYR A 501 -11.84 8.01 6.69
C TYR A 501 -10.39 7.90 6.20
N LEU A 502 -10.17 7.67 4.90
CA LEU A 502 -8.82 7.57 4.37
C LEU A 502 -8.09 8.91 4.38
N THR A 503 -6.76 8.85 4.50
CA THR A 503 -5.89 10.00 4.31
C THR A 503 -5.31 10.00 2.89
N LEU A 504 -5.07 11.18 2.31
CA LEU A 504 -4.46 11.29 0.98
C LEU A 504 -3.02 10.78 0.94
N SER A 505 -2.32 10.81 2.08
CA SER A 505 -0.95 10.31 2.22
C SER A 505 -0.84 8.80 2.34
N ARG A 506 -1.97 8.07 2.59
CA ARG A 506 -1.96 6.62 2.75
C ARG A 506 -1.42 5.93 1.50
N SER A 507 -0.48 5.00 1.71
CA SER A 507 0.11 4.23 0.62
C SER A 507 -0.93 3.33 -0.06
N ALA A 508 -0.91 3.28 -1.39
CA ALA A 508 -1.77 2.39 -2.17
C ALA A 508 -1.53 0.91 -1.89
N SER A 509 -0.29 0.53 -1.52
CA SER A 509 0.05 -0.85 -1.15
C SER A 509 -0.54 -1.32 0.19
N GLY A 510 -0.99 -0.38 1.03
CA GLY A 510 -1.63 -0.67 2.32
C GLY A 510 -3.16 -0.64 2.27
N LEU A 511 -3.75 -0.52 1.10
CA LEU A 511 -5.20 -0.55 0.91
C LEU A 511 -5.71 -1.99 0.79
N SER A 512 -6.89 -2.26 1.32
CA SER A 512 -7.62 -3.48 1.02
C SER A 512 -8.04 -3.52 -0.46
N GLY A 513 -8.34 -4.71 -0.99
CA GLY A 513 -8.83 -4.86 -2.38
C GLY A 513 -10.04 -3.99 -2.66
N GLY A 514 -11.02 -3.98 -1.76
CA GLY A 514 -12.22 -3.16 -1.87
C GLY A 514 -11.96 -1.65 -1.78
N GLU A 515 -11.05 -1.18 -0.90
CA GLU A 515 -10.64 0.23 -0.85
C GLU A 515 -10.01 0.68 -2.17
N ALA A 516 -9.09 -0.12 -2.72
CA ALA A 516 -8.41 0.19 -3.98
C ALA A 516 -9.40 0.24 -5.16
N GLN A 517 -10.36 -0.69 -5.22
CA GLN A 517 -11.40 -0.73 -6.23
C GLN A 517 -12.31 0.50 -6.16
N ARG A 518 -12.75 0.89 -4.96
CA ARG A 518 -13.58 2.09 -4.76
C ARG A 518 -12.85 3.39 -5.09
N ILE A 519 -11.54 3.48 -4.84
CA ILE A 519 -10.72 4.60 -5.29
C ILE A 519 -10.74 4.71 -6.80
N ARG A 520 -10.61 3.60 -7.54
CA ARG A 520 -10.69 3.60 -8.99
C ARG A 520 -12.08 3.98 -9.47
N LEU A 521 -13.12 3.43 -8.84
CA LEU A 521 -14.50 3.79 -9.13
C LEU A 521 -14.71 5.31 -8.98
N ALA A 522 -14.29 5.89 -7.86
CA ALA A 522 -14.37 7.33 -7.61
C ALA A 522 -13.61 8.16 -8.67
N THR A 523 -12.43 7.70 -9.10
CA THR A 523 -11.63 8.36 -10.13
C THR A 523 -12.33 8.32 -11.49
N GLN A 524 -12.93 7.18 -11.87
CA GLN A 524 -13.66 7.04 -13.13
C GLN A 524 -14.95 7.86 -13.15
N ILE A 525 -15.69 7.87 -12.04
CA ILE A 525 -16.89 8.72 -11.88
C ILE A 525 -16.52 10.20 -12.02
N GLY A 526 -15.41 10.60 -11.42
CA GLY A 526 -14.89 11.97 -11.49
C GLY A 526 -14.57 12.44 -12.91
N SER A 527 -14.37 11.52 -13.86
CA SER A 527 -14.16 11.85 -15.26
C SER A 527 -15.43 12.36 -15.98
N GLY A 528 -16.63 12.12 -15.42
CA GLY A 528 -17.90 12.57 -15.97
C GLY A 528 -18.26 11.99 -17.34
N LEU A 529 -17.73 10.81 -17.67
CA LEU A 529 -17.97 10.13 -18.94
C LEU A 529 -19.43 9.68 -19.03
N VAL A 530 -20.03 9.84 -20.20
CA VAL A 530 -21.42 9.50 -20.51
C VAL A 530 -21.44 8.52 -21.69
N GLY A 531 -22.39 7.58 -21.69
CA GLY A 531 -22.53 6.57 -22.74
C GLY A 531 -21.45 5.49 -22.71
N VAL A 532 -20.85 5.25 -21.55
CA VAL A 532 -19.80 4.24 -21.30
C VAL A 532 -20.43 2.98 -20.72
N LEU A 533 -19.83 1.83 -21.02
CA LEU A 533 -20.11 0.54 -20.38
C LEU A 533 -19.12 0.34 -19.23
N TYR A 534 -19.60 0.44 -17.99
CA TYR A 534 -18.80 0.09 -16.82
C TYR A 534 -19.00 -1.37 -16.43
N ILE A 535 -17.92 -2.10 -16.20
CA ILE A 535 -17.95 -3.48 -15.74
C ILE A 535 -17.21 -3.56 -14.41
N LEU A 536 -17.91 -3.94 -13.33
CA LEU A 536 -17.41 -3.97 -11.97
C LEU A 536 -17.41 -5.40 -11.43
N ASP A 537 -16.34 -5.75 -10.71
CA ASP A 537 -16.19 -7.06 -10.06
C ASP A 537 -16.39 -6.90 -8.54
N GLU A 538 -17.52 -7.37 -8.05
CA GLU A 538 -17.88 -7.39 -6.62
C GLU A 538 -17.58 -6.07 -5.87
N PRO A 539 -18.14 -4.93 -6.27
CA PRO A 539 -17.80 -3.64 -5.68
C PRO A 539 -18.26 -3.48 -4.23
N SER A 540 -19.18 -4.33 -3.73
CA SER A 540 -19.66 -4.35 -2.33
C SER A 540 -18.70 -5.03 -1.37
N ILE A 541 -17.60 -5.60 -1.85
CA ILE A 541 -16.65 -6.40 -1.07
C ILE A 541 -16.07 -5.64 0.12
N GLY A 542 -16.07 -6.27 1.31
CA GLY A 542 -15.52 -5.67 2.55
C GLY A 542 -16.28 -4.42 3.01
N LEU A 543 -17.50 -4.20 2.53
CA LEU A 543 -18.37 -3.11 2.96
C LEU A 543 -19.30 -3.53 4.09
N HIS A 544 -19.42 -2.64 5.07
CA HIS A 544 -20.57 -2.68 5.96
C HIS A 544 -21.82 -2.27 5.18
N GLN A 545 -23.01 -2.79 5.55
CA GLN A 545 -24.27 -2.52 4.85
C GLN A 545 -24.55 -1.02 4.67
N ARG A 546 -24.25 -0.21 5.69
CA ARG A 546 -24.38 1.26 5.61
C ARG A 546 -23.56 1.86 4.44
N ASP A 547 -22.34 1.35 4.24
CA ASP A 547 -21.45 1.86 3.19
C ASP A 547 -21.87 1.30 1.81
N ASN A 548 -22.48 0.10 1.79
CA ASN A 548 -23.08 -0.49 0.59
C ASN A 548 -24.26 0.34 0.08
N ASP A 549 -25.13 0.84 0.95
CA ASP A 549 -26.23 1.74 0.56
C ASP A 549 -25.73 2.99 -0.17
N ARG A 550 -24.61 3.58 0.28
CA ARG A 550 -23.97 4.73 -0.37
C ARG A 550 -23.38 4.38 -1.74
N LEU A 551 -22.74 3.22 -1.83
CA LEU A 551 -22.21 2.71 -3.09
C LEU A 551 -23.34 2.52 -4.11
N LEU A 552 -24.43 1.87 -3.71
CA LEU A 552 -25.60 1.67 -4.57
C LEU A 552 -26.21 2.98 -5.06
N ALA A 553 -26.32 3.98 -4.19
CA ALA A 553 -26.76 5.32 -4.60
C ALA A 553 -25.83 5.94 -5.66
N THR A 554 -24.53 5.73 -5.51
CA THR A 554 -23.52 6.20 -6.47
C THR A 554 -23.61 5.49 -7.82
N LEU A 555 -23.79 4.15 -7.82
CA LEU A 555 -23.95 3.36 -9.04
C LEU A 555 -25.25 3.75 -9.79
N LYS A 556 -26.35 3.97 -9.06
CA LYS A 556 -27.59 4.47 -9.64
C LYS A 556 -27.40 5.87 -10.25
N GLY A 557 -26.64 6.75 -9.59
CA GLY A 557 -26.29 8.06 -10.15
C GLY A 557 -25.49 7.96 -11.45
N LEU A 558 -24.55 7.02 -11.56
CA LEU A 558 -23.82 6.76 -12.81
C LEU A 558 -24.73 6.26 -13.93
N ARG A 559 -25.67 5.34 -13.63
CA ARG A 559 -26.68 4.86 -14.57
C ARG A 559 -27.51 6.03 -15.08
N ASP A 560 -27.99 6.88 -14.18
CA ASP A 560 -28.89 8.00 -14.49
C ASP A 560 -28.23 9.08 -15.38
N LEU A 561 -26.87 9.07 -15.45
CA LEU A 561 -26.11 9.88 -16.43
C LEU A 561 -26.12 9.27 -17.85
N GLY A 562 -26.79 8.14 -18.07
CA GLY A 562 -26.85 7.46 -19.38
C GLY A 562 -25.70 6.49 -19.61
N ASN A 563 -25.20 5.84 -18.56
CA ASN A 563 -24.21 4.79 -18.65
C ASN A 563 -24.84 3.41 -18.44
N THR A 564 -24.27 2.40 -19.07
CA THR A 564 -24.60 0.99 -18.81
C THR A 564 -23.64 0.44 -17.76
N LEU A 565 -24.18 -0.18 -16.71
CA LEU A 565 -23.37 -0.80 -15.66
C LEU A 565 -23.64 -2.31 -15.65
N ILE A 566 -22.59 -3.11 -15.79
CA ILE A 566 -22.60 -4.56 -15.54
C ILE A 566 -21.83 -4.79 -14.25
N VAL A 567 -22.48 -5.38 -13.25
CA VAL A 567 -21.89 -5.64 -11.94
C VAL A 567 -21.94 -7.14 -11.69
N VAL A 568 -20.79 -7.76 -11.50
CA VAL A 568 -20.72 -9.14 -10.99
C VAL A 568 -20.88 -9.07 -9.48
N GLU A 569 -21.97 -9.65 -8.95
CA GLU A 569 -22.29 -9.51 -7.53
C GLU A 569 -23.02 -10.70 -6.92
N HIS A 570 -22.85 -10.79 -5.58
CA HIS A 570 -23.50 -11.81 -4.74
C HIS A 570 -24.33 -11.19 -3.60
N ASP A 571 -24.22 -9.88 -3.40
CA ASP A 571 -24.93 -9.15 -2.36
C ASP A 571 -26.43 -9.02 -2.70
N GLU A 572 -27.29 -9.34 -1.73
CA GLU A 572 -28.73 -9.33 -1.91
C GLU A 572 -29.27 -7.91 -2.17
N ASP A 573 -28.79 -6.88 -1.45
CA ASP A 573 -29.24 -5.51 -1.60
C ASP A 573 -28.87 -4.94 -2.98
N THR A 574 -27.71 -5.31 -3.49
CA THR A 574 -27.28 -4.96 -4.85
C THR A 574 -28.18 -5.62 -5.90
N MET A 575 -28.48 -6.92 -5.75
CA MET A 575 -29.38 -7.64 -6.66
C MET A 575 -30.79 -7.04 -6.63
N ARG A 576 -31.35 -6.75 -5.45
CA ARG A 576 -32.68 -6.12 -5.31
C ARG A 576 -32.73 -4.69 -5.88
N SER A 577 -31.57 -4.02 -5.98
CA SER A 577 -31.45 -2.67 -6.52
C SER A 577 -31.22 -2.63 -8.04
N ALA A 578 -30.98 -3.79 -8.67
CA ALA A 578 -30.71 -3.91 -10.08
C ALA A 578 -31.97 -3.67 -10.95
N ASP A 579 -31.77 -3.08 -12.14
CA ASP A 579 -32.81 -2.98 -13.15
C ASP A 579 -32.99 -4.30 -13.93
N TYR A 580 -31.91 -5.07 -14.01
CA TYR A 580 -31.87 -6.34 -14.74
C TYR A 580 -30.87 -7.30 -14.10
N ILE A 581 -31.21 -8.57 -14.01
CA ILE A 581 -30.33 -9.60 -13.43
C ILE A 581 -30.16 -10.72 -14.46
N VAL A 582 -28.93 -11.28 -14.50
CA VAL A 582 -28.60 -12.47 -15.25
C VAL A 582 -27.98 -13.47 -14.28
N ASP A 583 -28.68 -14.59 -14.05
CA ASP A 583 -28.22 -15.67 -13.19
C ASP A 583 -27.51 -16.75 -14.03
N ILE A 584 -26.22 -17.00 -13.71
CA ILE A 584 -25.34 -17.91 -14.46
C ILE A 584 -25.06 -19.14 -13.62
N GLY A 585 -25.36 -20.33 -14.17
CA GLY A 585 -25.29 -21.58 -13.45
C GLY A 585 -25.46 -22.79 -14.36
N PRO A 586 -26.14 -23.86 -13.85
CA PRO A 586 -26.67 -24.05 -12.49
C PRO A 586 -25.61 -24.41 -11.46
N GLY A 587 -24.40 -24.82 -11.88
CA GLY A 587 -23.32 -25.29 -11.04
C GLY A 587 -21.99 -24.58 -11.31
N PRO A 588 -20.91 -24.90 -10.57
CA PRO A 588 -19.58 -24.40 -10.83
C PRO A 588 -18.85 -25.18 -11.94
N GLY A 589 -17.84 -24.57 -12.57
CA GLY A 589 -16.94 -25.21 -13.53
C GLY A 589 -17.67 -25.83 -14.71
N VAL A 590 -17.46 -27.13 -14.92
CA VAL A 590 -18.06 -27.87 -16.06
C VAL A 590 -19.59 -27.98 -16.00
N HIS A 591 -20.16 -27.86 -14.82
CA HIS A 591 -21.61 -27.87 -14.56
C HIS A 591 -22.26 -26.49 -14.68
N GLY A 592 -21.45 -25.44 -14.93
CA GLY A 592 -21.90 -24.04 -15.14
C GLY A 592 -21.89 -23.63 -16.60
N GLY A 593 -21.88 -22.34 -16.82
CA GLY A 593 -21.75 -21.75 -18.14
C GLY A 593 -23.05 -21.60 -18.92
N TYR A 594 -24.20 -21.66 -18.26
CA TYR A 594 -25.53 -21.41 -18.85
C TYR A 594 -26.16 -20.18 -18.19
N VAL A 595 -27.04 -19.51 -18.93
CA VAL A 595 -27.98 -18.54 -18.36
C VAL A 595 -29.17 -19.32 -17.81
N VAL A 596 -29.30 -19.37 -16.49
CA VAL A 596 -30.39 -20.11 -15.79
C VAL A 596 -31.67 -19.27 -15.78
N ALA A 597 -31.50 -17.97 -15.50
CA ALA A 597 -32.61 -17.03 -15.49
C ALA A 597 -32.10 -15.61 -15.85
N GLN A 598 -32.98 -14.78 -16.42
CA GLN A 598 -32.68 -13.38 -16.71
C GLN A 598 -33.97 -12.55 -16.67
N GLY A 599 -33.84 -11.29 -16.26
CA GLY A 599 -35.00 -10.38 -16.18
C GLY A 599 -34.96 -9.49 -14.93
N SER A 600 -36.15 -9.11 -14.45
CA SER A 600 -36.29 -8.38 -13.19
C SER A 600 -36.00 -9.27 -11.97
N VAL A 601 -35.92 -8.68 -10.79
CA VAL A 601 -35.82 -9.44 -9.53
C VAL A 601 -36.93 -10.46 -9.38
N GLU A 602 -38.17 -10.09 -9.73
CA GLU A 602 -39.31 -10.99 -9.68
C GLU A 602 -39.20 -12.18 -10.63
N ASP A 603 -38.64 -11.97 -11.83
CA ASP A 603 -38.41 -13.07 -12.79
C ASP A 603 -37.40 -14.07 -12.24
N ILE A 604 -36.33 -13.61 -11.59
CA ILE A 604 -35.35 -14.47 -10.94
C ILE A 604 -35.95 -15.23 -9.74
N MET A 605 -36.74 -14.57 -8.89
CA MET A 605 -37.39 -15.18 -7.73
C MET A 605 -38.39 -16.29 -8.13
N ASN A 606 -39.00 -16.15 -9.29
CA ASN A 606 -39.98 -17.11 -9.84
C ASN A 606 -39.33 -18.25 -10.64
N ALA A 607 -38.02 -18.14 -10.99
CA ALA A 607 -37.31 -19.19 -11.73
C ALA A 607 -36.98 -20.39 -10.81
N PRO A 608 -37.57 -21.60 -11.04
CA PRO A 608 -37.42 -22.71 -10.10
C PRO A 608 -35.99 -23.29 -10.09
N GLU A 609 -35.28 -23.19 -11.18
CA GLU A 609 -33.91 -23.70 -11.33
C GLU A 609 -32.84 -22.71 -10.78
N SER A 610 -33.23 -21.46 -10.51
CA SER A 610 -32.32 -20.44 -9.97
C SER A 610 -32.09 -20.65 -8.49
N ILE A 611 -30.88 -21.03 -8.10
CA ILE A 611 -30.46 -21.08 -6.68
C ILE A 611 -30.49 -19.68 -6.08
N THR A 612 -30.03 -18.68 -6.80
CA THR A 612 -30.13 -17.26 -6.42
C THR A 612 -31.58 -16.85 -6.14
N GLY A 613 -32.50 -17.22 -7.04
CA GLY A 613 -33.94 -16.96 -6.87
C GLY A 613 -34.54 -17.62 -5.64
N GLN A 614 -34.11 -18.82 -5.28
CA GLN A 614 -34.55 -19.50 -4.05
C GLN A 614 -34.15 -18.72 -2.79
N PHE A 615 -32.94 -18.14 -2.75
CA PHE A 615 -32.52 -17.28 -1.62
C PHE A 615 -33.24 -15.92 -1.62
N LEU A 616 -33.30 -15.25 -2.76
CA LEU A 616 -34.00 -13.95 -2.89
C LEU A 616 -35.49 -14.03 -2.51
N SER A 617 -36.15 -15.18 -2.80
CA SER A 617 -37.57 -15.41 -2.45
C SER A 617 -37.76 -15.90 -1.02
N GLY A 618 -36.70 -16.16 -0.25
CA GLY A 618 -36.78 -16.71 1.09
C GLY A 618 -37.16 -18.19 1.17
N LYS A 619 -37.31 -18.89 0.02
CA LYS A 619 -37.54 -20.36 -0.01
C LYS A 619 -36.37 -21.15 0.58
N ARG A 620 -35.16 -20.63 0.41
CA ARG A 620 -33.93 -21.10 1.03
C ARG A 620 -33.28 -19.96 1.78
N PHE A 621 -32.78 -20.22 2.97
CA PHE A 621 -32.14 -19.24 3.84
C PHE A 621 -31.18 -19.92 4.81
N ILE A 622 -30.17 -19.21 5.28
CA ILE A 622 -29.27 -19.66 6.33
C ILE A 622 -30.00 -19.53 7.68
N PRO A 623 -30.22 -20.61 8.41
CA PRO A 623 -31.00 -20.59 9.66
C PRO A 623 -30.21 -19.85 10.76
N ILE A 624 -30.95 -19.25 11.70
CA ILE A 624 -30.42 -18.72 12.94
C ILE A 624 -30.29 -19.91 13.91
N PRO A 625 -29.15 -20.12 14.59
CA PRO A 625 -28.99 -21.16 15.59
C PRO A 625 -30.03 -21.00 16.70
N GLU A 626 -30.68 -22.11 17.09
CA GLU A 626 -31.69 -22.11 18.19
C GLU A 626 -31.02 -21.85 19.52
N GLU A 627 -29.82 -22.37 19.74
CA GLU A 627 -29.03 -22.16 20.93
C GLU A 627 -27.61 -21.68 20.55
N ARG A 628 -27.09 -20.68 21.28
CA ARG A 628 -25.74 -20.19 21.13
C ARG A 628 -24.78 -21.01 21.99
N ARG A 629 -23.60 -21.34 21.45
CA ARG A 629 -22.53 -21.99 22.23
C ARG A 629 -22.07 -21.05 23.34
N LYS A 630 -21.79 -21.61 24.51
CA LYS A 630 -21.21 -20.88 25.64
C LYS A 630 -19.69 -21.13 25.68
N PRO A 631 -18.90 -20.15 26.13
CA PRO A 631 -17.46 -20.36 26.32
C PRO A 631 -17.19 -21.55 27.23
N PHE A 632 -16.19 -22.37 26.89
CA PHE A 632 -15.78 -23.47 27.76
C PHE A 632 -15.17 -22.95 29.07
N ASP A 633 -15.77 -23.33 30.23
CA ASP A 633 -15.22 -23.05 31.55
C ASP A 633 -14.77 -21.60 31.78
N GLU A 634 -15.48 -20.62 31.28
CA GLU A 634 -15.15 -19.20 31.36
C GLU A 634 -13.78 -18.83 30.76
N ARG A 635 -13.28 -19.59 29.79
CA ARG A 635 -11.99 -19.34 29.13
C ARG A 635 -12.11 -18.16 28.18
N TRP A 636 -11.35 -17.12 28.49
CA TRP A 636 -11.32 -15.89 27.73
C TRP A 636 -9.87 -15.53 27.35
N LEU A 637 -9.69 -15.09 26.13
CA LEU A 637 -8.51 -14.36 25.69
C LEU A 637 -8.78 -12.87 25.93
N CYS A 638 -8.00 -12.25 26.82
CA CYS A 638 -8.14 -10.83 27.13
C CYS A 638 -6.91 -10.08 26.63
N VAL A 639 -7.15 -9.00 25.86
CA VAL A 639 -6.10 -8.09 25.35
C VAL A 639 -6.40 -6.70 25.85
N GLU A 640 -5.48 -6.12 26.60
CA GLU A 640 -5.64 -4.85 27.29
C GLU A 640 -4.77 -3.76 26.65
N GLY A 641 -5.31 -2.54 26.61
CA GLY A 641 -4.57 -1.36 26.20
C GLY A 641 -4.24 -1.29 24.72
N CYS A 642 -5.11 -1.79 23.84
CA CYS A 642 -4.88 -1.76 22.40
C CYS A 642 -4.89 -0.33 21.86
N ARG A 643 -3.75 0.11 21.24
CA ARG A 643 -3.54 1.49 20.75
C ARG A 643 -3.02 1.56 19.31
N GLU A 644 -2.93 0.43 18.63
CA GLU A 644 -2.43 0.40 17.25
C GLU A 644 -3.33 1.19 16.29
N ASN A 645 -2.74 2.04 15.49
CA ASN A 645 -3.41 2.91 14.52
C ASN A 645 -4.50 3.79 15.18
N ASN A 646 -5.77 3.56 14.84
CA ASN A 646 -6.89 4.34 15.34
C ASN A 646 -7.53 3.78 16.62
N LEU A 647 -7.02 2.69 17.19
CA LEU A 647 -7.57 2.10 18.40
C LEU A 647 -7.38 3.00 19.64
N LYS A 648 -8.45 3.23 20.38
CA LYS A 648 -8.51 4.19 21.49
C LYS A 648 -8.30 3.54 22.86
N ASN A 649 -7.14 2.88 23.05
CA ASN A 649 -6.77 2.23 24.31
C ASN A 649 -7.87 1.26 24.81
N ILE A 650 -8.33 0.39 23.92
CA ILE A 650 -9.45 -0.51 24.20
C ILE A 650 -8.97 -1.81 24.85
N THR A 651 -9.84 -2.38 25.69
CA THR A 651 -9.68 -3.73 26.24
C THR A 651 -10.71 -4.66 25.62
N VAL A 652 -10.23 -5.76 25.02
CA VAL A 652 -11.06 -6.72 24.31
C VAL A 652 -11.01 -8.08 24.98
N LYS A 653 -12.17 -8.69 25.17
CA LYS A 653 -12.33 -10.05 25.70
C LYS A 653 -12.96 -10.94 24.63
N ILE A 654 -12.27 -12.01 24.26
CA ILE A 654 -12.69 -12.97 23.24
C ILE A 654 -12.97 -14.29 23.91
N PRO A 655 -14.22 -14.80 23.83
CA PRO A 655 -14.55 -16.12 24.37
C PRO A 655 -13.89 -17.23 23.54
N LEU A 656 -13.33 -18.23 24.20
CA LEU A 656 -12.69 -19.37 23.53
C LEU A 656 -13.63 -20.56 23.41
N GLY A 657 -13.45 -21.38 22.36
CA GLY A 657 -14.28 -22.54 22.05
C GLY A 657 -15.61 -22.22 21.36
N VAL A 658 -15.78 -21.00 20.87
CA VAL A 658 -17.01 -20.53 20.21
C VAL A 658 -16.69 -19.79 18.89
N PHE A 659 -17.73 -19.51 18.13
CA PHE A 659 -17.68 -18.73 16.92
C PHE A 659 -17.87 -17.22 17.23
N THR A 660 -16.79 -16.44 17.12
CA THR A 660 -16.79 -15.00 17.39
C THR A 660 -16.63 -14.19 16.12
N CYS A 661 -17.51 -13.22 15.87
CA CYS A 661 -17.39 -12.25 14.79
C CYS A 661 -16.91 -10.89 15.30
N VAL A 662 -15.92 -10.30 14.61
CA VAL A 662 -15.51 -8.91 14.79
C VAL A 662 -16.12 -8.09 13.67
N THR A 663 -17.01 -7.17 14.02
CA THR A 663 -17.85 -6.40 13.11
C THR A 663 -17.58 -4.89 13.22
N GLY A 664 -18.24 -4.10 12.40
CA GLY A 664 -18.19 -2.64 12.43
C GLY A 664 -17.96 -2.03 11.04
N VAL A 665 -18.15 -0.73 10.94
CA VAL A 665 -17.99 0.01 9.67
C VAL A 665 -16.58 -0.08 9.09
N SER A 666 -16.43 0.23 7.80
CA SER A 666 -15.12 0.25 7.16
C SER A 666 -14.18 1.27 7.85
N GLY A 667 -12.93 0.87 8.11
CA GLY A 667 -11.96 1.71 8.82
C GLY A 667 -12.16 1.83 10.35
N SER A 668 -13.07 1.08 10.98
CA SER A 668 -13.31 1.15 12.43
C SER A 668 -12.19 0.57 13.31
N GLY A 669 -11.19 -0.10 12.72
CA GLY A 669 -10.04 -0.65 13.45
C GLY A 669 -10.02 -2.17 13.58
N LYS A 670 -10.94 -2.91 12.94
CA LYS A 670 -11.03 -4.38 13.00
C LYS A 670 -9.70 -5.08 12.69
N SER A 671 -9.11 -4.78 11.55
CA SER A 671 -7.84 -5.39 11.12
C SER A 671 -6.65 -4.94 11.99
N SER A 672 -6.67 -3.72 12.55
CA SER A 672 -5.67 -3.27 13.52
C SER A 672 -5.72 -4.10 14.80
N LEU A 673 -6.92 -4.39 15.30
CA LEU A 673 -7.13 -5.22 16.47
C LEU A 673 -6.77 -6.69 16.20
N VAL A 674 -7.43 -7.30 15.20
CA VAL A 674 -7.33 -8.75 14.96
C VAL A 674 -6.00 -9.12 14.34
N ASN A 675 -5.63 -8.50 13.18
CA ASN A 675 -4.43 -8.84 12.44
C ASN A 675 -3.18 -8.18 13.03
N GLY A 676 -3.28 -6.88 13.39
CA GLY A 676 -2.16 -6.10 13.92
C GLY A 676 -1.71 -6.55 15.31
N ILE A 677 -2.65 -6.73 16.24
CA ILE A 677 -2.34 -7.05 17.63
C ILE A 677 -2.51 -8.54 17.91
N ILE A 678 -3.74 -9.08 17.84
CA ILE A 678 -4.06 -10.42 18.34
C ILE A 678 -3.30 -11.49 17.57
N ARG A 679 -3.46 -11.53 16.24
CA ARG A 679 -2.83 -12.50 15.35
C ARG A 679 -1.31 -12.47 15.49
N ASN A 680 -0.69 -11.29 15.32
CA ASN A 680 0.75 -11.18 15.33
C ASN A 680 1.37 -11.55 16.68
N THR A 681 0.72 -11.17 17.78
CA THR A 681 1.16 -11.54 19.14
C THR A 681 1.08 -13.05 19.36
N LEU A 682 -0.06 -13.67 19.03
CA LEU A 682 -0.25 -15.10 19.23
C LEU A 682 0.63 -15.95 18.29
N LEU A 683 0.81 -15.54 17.02
CA LEU A 683 1.76 -16.20 16.11
C LEU A 683 3.19 -16.17 16.65
N ARG A 684 3.60 -15.06 17.25
CA ARG A 684 4.91 -14.95 17.90
C ARG A 684 5.01 -15.86 19.12
N MET A 685 4.00 -15.86 20.00
CA MET A 685 4.03 -16.61 21.26
C MET A 685 3.86 -18.12 21.07
N LEU A 686 2.94 -18.56 20.22
CA LEU A 686 2.59 -19.97 20.05
C LEU A 686 3.31 -20.62 18.87
N ASN A 687 3.44 -19.93 17.76
CA ASN A 687 4.01 -20.48 16.53
C ASN A 687 5.47 -20.05 16.29
N ARG A 688 6.07 -19.25 17.20
CA ARG A 688 7.43 -18.70 17.09
C ARG A 688 7.68 -17.95 15.77
N ALA A 689 6.63 -17.30 15.25
CA ALA A 689 6.72 -16.53 14.02
C ALA A 689 7.45 -15.20 14.25
N ARG A 690 8.17 -14.74 13.24
CA ARG A 690 8.87 -13.45 13.24
C ARG A 690 7.92 -12.32 12.83
N THR A 691 6.97 -12.01 13.69
CA THR A 691 5.97 -10.95 13.45
C THR A 691 6.09 -9.86 14.50
N LYS A 692 5.93 -8.61 14.08
CA LYS A 692 5.84 -7.47 14.98
C LYS A 692 4.39 -7.27 15.36
N SER A 693 4.09 -7.29 16.65
CA SER A 693 2.76 -6.93 17.16
C SER A 693 2.57 -5.41 17.17
N GLY A 694 1.32 -4.99 16.97
CA GLY A 694 0.91 -3.61 17.22
C GLY A 694 1.00 -3.25 18.71
N GLU A 695 0.71 -2.00 19.05
CA GLU A 695 0.82 -1.46 20.39
C GLU A 695 -0.33 -1.92 21.30
N PHE A 696 -0.01 -2.56 22.43
CA PHE A 696 -0.94 -2.98 23.49
C PHE A 696 -0.18 -3.17 24.81
N ASP A 697 -0.90 -3.24 25.94
CA ASP A 697 -0.29 -3.38 27.25
C ASP A 697 -0.06 -4.84 27.64
N SER A 698 -1.10 -5.67 27.64
CA SER A 698 -1.00 -7.06 28.05
C SER A 698 -1.97 -7.98 27.30
N ILE A 699 -1.61 -9.27 27.26
CA ILE A 699 -2.46 -10.35 26.77
C ILE A 699 -2.49 -11.48 27.77
N SER A 700 -3.69 -11.96 28.13
CA SER A 700 -3.90 -13.08 29.04
C SER A 700 -4.83 -14.12 28.45
N GLY A 701 -4.84 -15.34 28.99
CA GLY A 701 -5.64 -16.45 28.44
C GLY A 701 -4.94 -17.27 27.34
N VAL A 702 -3.71 -16.94 26.97
CA VAL A 702 -2.94 -17.65 25.94
C VAL A 702 -2.68 -19.12 26.31
N GLN A 703 -2.61 -19.45 27.60
CA GLN A 703 -2.43 -20.81 28.12
C GLN A 703 -3.53 -21.80 27.72
N TYR A 704 -4.69 -21.30 27.30
CA TYR A 704 -5.81 -22.15 26.82
C TYR A 704 -5.65 -22.55 25.35
N LEU A 705 -4.71 -21.93 24.63
CA LEU A 705 -4.45 -22.16 23.23
C LEU A 705 -3.11 -22.88 23.06
N ASP A 706 -3.04 -23.79 22.09
CA ASP A 706 -1.81 -24.48 21.70
C ASP A 706 -1.29 -23.99 20.34
N LYS A 707 -2.16 -23.44 19.49
CA LYS A 707 -1.84 -23.05 18.13
C LYS A 707 -2.76 -21.97 17.63
N VAL A 708 -2.24 -21.11 16.75
CA VAL A 708 -3.00 -20.15 15.95
C VAL A 708 -2.85 -20.45 14.48
N ILE A 709 -3.95 -20.43 13.76
CA ILE A 709 -4.01 -20.62 12.31
C ILE A 709 -4.60 -19.37 11.70
N ASP A 710 -3.82 -18.73 10.86
CA ASP A 710 -4.21 -17.54 10.11
C ASP A 710 -4.63 -17.91 8.69
N ILE A 711 -5.85 -17.55 8.32
CA ILE A 711 -6.45 -17.84 7.02
C ILE A 711 -6.85 -16.50 6.38
N ASP A 712 -5.90 -15.88 5.72
CA ASP A 712 -6.06 -14.62 5.00
C ASP A 712 -6.25 -14.83 3.49
N GLN A 713 -6.58 -13.77 2.77
CA GLN A 713 -6.79 -13.75 1.32
C GLN A 713 -5.49 -13.71 0.49
N SER A 714 -4.31 -13.74 1.13
CA SER A 714 -3.04 -13.74 0.42
C SER A 714 -2.87 -14.99 -0.44
N PRO A 715 -2.20 -14.89 -1.60
CA PRO A 715 -1.96 -16.04 -2.47
C PRO A 715 -1.27 -17.19 -1.74
N ILE A 716 -1.59 -18.44 -2.10
CA ILE A 716 -0.96 -19.66 -1.55
C ILE A 716 0.50 -19.83 -1.99
N GLY A 717 1.03 -18.92 -2.80
CA GLY A 717 2.43 -18.83 -3.21
C GLY A 717 2.62 -17.70 -4.22
N ARG A 718 3.85 -17.23 -4.34
CA ARG A 718 4.21 -16.07 -5.19
C ARG A 718 4.64 -16.45 -6.61
N THR A 719 4.82 -17.74 -6.88
CA THR A 719 5.32 -18.23 -8.17
C THR A 719 4.27 -19.04 -8.93
N PRO A 720 4.34 -19.10 -10.26
CA PRO A 720 3.45 -19.95 -11.07
C PRO A 720 3.53 -21.46 -10.76
N ARG A 721 4.57 -21.89 -10.02
CA ARG A 721 4.76 -23.28 -9.58
C ARG A 721 3.87 -23.67 -8.41
N SER A 722 3.52 -22.69 -7.58
CA SER A 722 2.60 -22.92 -6.47
C SER A 722 1.21 -23.19 -7.01
N ASN A 723 0.57 -24.26 -6.56
CA ASN A 723 -0.76 -24.66 -6.96
C ASN A 723 -1.49 -25.39 -5.82
N PRO A 724 -2.82 -25.59 -5.90
CA PRO A 724 -3.59 -26.26 -4.85
C PRO A 724 -3.03 -27.63 -4.46
N ALA A 725 -2.64 -28.45 -5.43
CA ALA A 725 -2.14 -29.80 -5.16
C ALA A 725 -0.84 -29.81 -4.36
N THR A 726 0.07 -28.86 -4.63
CA THR A 726 1.33 -28.75 -3.88
C THR A 726 1.09 -28.17 -2.48
N TYR A 727 0.19 -27.20 -2.37
CA TYR A 727 -0.08 -26.53 -1.09
C TYR A 727 -0.71 -27.47 -0.05
N VAL A 728 -1.71 -28.25 -0.44
CA VAL A 728 -2.32 -29.24 0.46
C VAL A 728 -1.48 -30.52 0.61
N GLY A 729 -0.36 -30.63 -0.13
CA GLY A 729 0.55 -31.78 -0.07
C GLY A 729 -0.04 -33.06 -0.63
N VAL A 730 -1.02 -32.98 -1.53
CA VAL A 730 -1.55 -34.15 -2.24
C VAL A 730 -0.67 -34.55 -3.41
N PHE A 731 0.07 -33.58 -3.98
CA PHE A 731 0.92 -33.81 -5.13
C PHE A 731 2.06 -34.78 -4.85
N ASP A 732 2.61 -34.78 -3.64
CA ASP A 732 3.66 -35.73 -3.24
C ASP A 732 3.16 -37.19 -3.28
N LEU A 733 1.94 -37.42 -2.78
CA LEU A 733 1.31 -38.74 -2.84
C LEU A 733 0.99 -39.18 -4.29
N ILE A 734 0.60 -38.20 -5.14
CA ILE A 734 0.35 -38.49 -6.58
C ILE A 734 1.66 -38.88 -7.25
N ARG A 735 2.78 -38.18 -6.98
CA ARG A 735 4.10 -38.53 -7.51
C ARG A 735 4.56 -39.93 -7.10
N GLU A 736 4.25 -40.34 -5.87
CA GLU A 736 4.51 -41.74 -5.40
C GLU A 736 3.75 -42.75 -6.22
N VAL A 737 2.47 -42.48 -6.52
CA VAL A 737 1.66 -43.41 -7.37
C VAL A 737 2.27 -43.52 -8.76
N PHE A 738 2.72 -42.42 -9.38
CA PHE A 738 3.37 -42.45 -10.69
C PHE A 738 4.71 -43.22 -10.65
N ALA A 739 5.53 -43.02 -9.60
CA ALA A 739 6.80 -43.72 -9.43
C ALA A 739 6.61 -45.25 -9.22
N MET A 740 5.45 -45.67 -8.76
CA MET A 740 5.12 -47.09 -8.58
C MET A 740 4.63 -47.80 -9.85
N THR A 741 4.35 -47.05 -10.93
CA THR A 741 3.89 -47.63 -12.20
C THR A 741 4.96 -48.55 -12.81
N PRO A 742 4.55 -49.58 -13.61
CA PRO A 742 5.50 -50.46 -14.30
C PRO A 742 6.47 -49.70 -15.20
N ASP A 743 5.98 -48.71 -15.97
CA ASP A 743 6.78 -47.91 -16.89
C ASP A 743 7.84 -47.09 -16.15
N ALA A 744 7.48 -46.43 -15.02
CA ALA A 744 8.41 -45.67 -14.21
C ALA A 744 9.51 -46.57 -13.61
N LYS A 745 9.14 -47.79 -13.16
CA LYS A 745 10.10 -48.76 -12.63
C LYS A 745 11.05 -49.31 -13.69
N MET A 746 10.57 -49.58 -14.92
CA MET A 746 11.41 -50.00 -16.03
C MET A 746 12.48 -48.96 -16.39
N HIS A 747 12.13 -47.66 -16.31
CA HIS A 747 13.06 -46.56 -16.58
C HIS A 747 13.87 -46.15 -15.36
N GLY A 748 13.68 -46.75 -14.18
CA GLY A 748 14.35 -46.38 -12.93
C GLY A 748 13.93 -44.97 -12.41
N TYR A 749 12.73 -44.53 -12.75
CA TYR A 749 12.24 -43.23 -12.36
C TYR A 749 11.77 -43.23 -10.90
N THR A 750 12.33 -42.30 -10.12
CA THR A 750 11.93 -42.08 -8.73
C THR A 750 10.93 -40.94 -8.62
N ASN A 751 10.43 -40.71 -7.41
CA ASN A 751 9.50 -39.63 -7.07
C ASN A 751 9.96 -38.24 -7.58
N GLY A 752 11.30 -37.98 -7.58
CA GLY A 752 11.89 -36.77 -8.08
C GLY A 752 11.66 -36.47 -9.55
N ARG A 753 11.55 -37.52 -10.38
CA ARG A 753 11.29 -37.44 -11.82
C ARG A 753 9.95 -36.77 -12.13
N PHE A 754 8.96 -37.00 -11.30
CA PHE A 754 7.61 -36.47 -11.42
C PHE A 754 7.43 -35.08 -10.74
N SER A 755 8.53 -34.43 -10.29
CA SER A 755 8.49 -33.07 -9.76
C SER A 755 8.83 -32.07 -10.85
N PHE A 756 7.97 -31.08 -11.07
CA PHE A 756 8.26 -29.95 -11.95
C PHE A 756 9.25 -28.93 -11.34
N ASN A 757 9.64 -29.09 -10.07
CA ASN A 757 10.64 -28.23 -9.41
C ASN A 757 12.07 -28.77 -9.56
N VAL A 758 12.25 -30.08 -9.81
CA VAL A 758 13.55 -30.76 -9.84
C VAL A 758 14.00 -30.99 -11.27
N LYS A 759 15.30 -30.80 -11.54
CA LYS A 759 15.90 -31.17 -12.84
C LYS A 759 15.72 -32.66 -13.15
N GLY A 760 15.59 -32.97 -14.44
CA GLY A 760 15.49 -34.33 -14.94
C GLY A 760 14.12 -34.69 -15.48
N GLY A 761 13.01 -34.33 -14.80
CA GLY A 761 11.66 -34.57 -15.27
C GLY A 761 10.92 -33.35 -15.80
N ARG A 762 11.32 -32.17 -15.42
CA ARG A 762 10.68 -30.92 -15.82
C ARG A 762 11.10 -30.46 -17.23
N CYS A 763 10.29 -29.62 -17.84
CA CYS A 763 10.69 -28.88 -19.04
C CYS A 763 11.78 -27.86 -18.66
N GLU A 764 12.95 -27.95 -19.26
CA GLU A 764 14.07 -27.06 -18.93
C GLU A 764 13.93 -25.65 -19.57
N SER A 765 13.15 -25.51 -20.67
CA SER A 765 12.87 -24.20 -21.27
C SER A 765 12.12 -23.26 -20.32
N CYS A 766 11.01 -23.72 -19.73
CA CYS A 766 10.27 -22.94 -18.72
C CYS A 766 10.66 -23.32 -17.27
N ARG A 767 11.62 -24.19 -17.08
CA ARG A 767 12.07 -24.69 -15.75
C ARG A 767 10.93 -25.22 -14.88
N GLY A 768 9.87 -25.73 -15.49
CA GLY A 768 8.70 -26.30 -14.82
C GLY A 768 7.56 -25.30 -14.55
N ASP A 769 7.67 -24.05 -14.94
CA ASP A 769 6.61 -23.05 -14.76
C ASP A 769 5.41 -23.30 -15.68
N GLY A 770 5.62 -23.92 -16.85
CA GLY A 770 4.62 -24.10 -17.89
C GLY A 770 4.37 -22.86 -18.73
N ILE A 771 4.77 -21.71 -18.23
CA ILE A 771 4.64 -20.39 -18.84
C ILE A 771 5.99 -19.67 -18.88
N ILE A 772 6.14 -18.70 -19.76
CA ILE A 772 7.30 -17.83 -19.87
C ILE A 772 6.84 -16.41 -19.52
N LYS A 773 7.48 -15.78 -18.56
CA LYS A 773 7.26 -14.39 -18.21
C LYS A 773 8.03 -13.50 -19.17
N ILE A 774 7.36 -12.58 -19.84
CA ILE A 774 7.95 -11.54 -20.67
C ILE A 774 7.85 -10.24 -19.88
N GLU A 775 8.98 -9.73 -19.41
CA GLU A 775 9.05 -8.48 -18.67
C GLU A 775 8.90 -7.29 -19.61
N MET A 776 7.94 -6.44 -19.34
CA MET A 776 7.65 -5.24 -20.13
C MET A 776 7.96 -4.01 -19.27
N HIS A 777 9.03 -3.28 -19.58
CA HIS A 777 9.53 -2.16 -18.76
C HIS A 777 8.50 -1.07 -18.40
N PHE A 778 7.46 -0.87 -19.21
CA PHE A 778 6.45 0.18 -19.04
C PHE A 778 5.01 -0.34 -18.98
N LEU A 779 4.80 -1.64 -19.15
CA LEU A 779 3.50 -2.32 -19.18
C LEU A 779 3.51 -3.47 -18.17
N PRO A 780 2.35 -3.99 -17.75
CA PRO A 780 2.30 -5.21 -16.96
C PRO A 780 2.99 -6.38 -17.67
N ASP A 781 3.67 -7.22 -16.90
CA ASP A 781 4.33 -8.42 -17.41
C ASP A 781 3.33 -9.33 -18.13
N VAL A 782 3.72 -9.88 -19.26
CA VAL A 782 2.91 -10.81 -20.04
C VAL A 782 3.37 -12.24 -19.80
N TYR A 783 2.43 -13.13 -19.54
CA TYR A 783 2.67 -14.55 -19.34
C TYR A 783 2.15 -15.34 -20.54
N VAL A 784 3.05 -16.02 -21.24
CA VAL A 784 2.70 -16.85 -22.42
C VAL A 784 2.96 -18.33 -22.14
N PRO A 785 2.15 -19.27 -22.65
CA PRO A 785 2.44 -20.69 -22.54
C PRO A 785 3.81 -21.02 -23.14
N CYS A 786 4.56 -21.89 -22.47
CA CYS A 786 5.86 -22.34 -22.97
C CYS A 786 5.69 -23.12 -24.29
N GLU A 787 6.32 -22.69 -25.36
CA GLU A 787 6.23 -23.30 -26.70
C GLU A 787 6.72 -24.76 -26.72
N VAL A 788 7.72 -25.10 -25.89
CA VAL A 788 8.31 -26.46 -25.85
C VAL A 788 7.37 -27.47 -25.18
N CYS A 789 6.87 -27.15 -23.99
CA CYS A 789 5.99 -28.08 -23.25
C CYS A 789 4.50 -27.77 -23.42
N LYS A 790 4.13 -26.69 -24.09
CA LYS A 790 2.74 -26.24 -24.30
C LYS A 790 1.92 -26.20 -23.00
N GLY A 791 2.53 -25.65 -21.95
CA GLY A 791 1.88 -25.55 -20.63
C GLY A 791 2.00 -26.81 -19.73
N LYS A 792 2.45 -27.94 -20.25
CA LYS A 792 2.47 -29.23 -19.53
C LYS A 792 3.53 -29.36 -18.42
N ARG A 793 4.49 -28.42 -18.32
CA ARG A 793 5.52 -28.34 -17.27
C ARG A 793 6.62 -29.42 -17.31
N TYR A 794 6.43 -30.54 -17.96
CA TYR A 794 7.33 -31.71 -18.00
C TYR A 794 7.99 -31.89 -19.37
N ASN A 795 9.08 -32.63 -19.38
CA ASN A 795 9.71 -33.08 -20.60
C ASN A 795 8.92 -34.27 -21.21
N ARG A 796 9.21 -34.59 -22.47
CA ARG A 796 8.49 -35.61 -23.24
C ARG A 796 8.59 -37.00 -22.59
N GLU A 797 9.77 -37.39 -22.12
CA GLU A 797 10.02 -38.71 -21.51
C GLU A 797 9.19 -38.94 -20.23
N THR A 798 9.06 -37.91 -19.35
CA THR A 798 8.22 -38.03 -18.17
C THR A 798 6.74 -38.13 -18.51
N LEU A 799 6.29 -37.57 -19.63
CA LEU A 799 4.92 -37.64 -20.11
C LEU A 799 4.58 -38.97 -20.80
N GLU A 800 5.54 -39.85 -21.06
CA GLU A 800 5.31 -41.21 -21.55
C GLU A 800 4.74 -42.12 -20.46
N VAL A 801 5.11 -41.86 -19.20
CA VAL A 801 4.61 -42.61 -18.04
C VAL A 801 3.13 -42.29 -17.81
N ARG A 802 2.30 -43.35 -17.74
CA ARG A 802 0.85 -43.22 -17.55
C ARG A 802 0.37 -44.03 -16.35
N TYR A 803 -0.56 -43.46 -15.63
CA TYR A 803 -1.34 -44.14 -14.61
C TYR A 803 -2.82 -44.11 -15.02
N ARG A 804 -3.45 -45.27 -15.18
CA ARG A 804 -4.82 -45.40 -15.72
C ARG A 804 -5.05 -44.59 -17.00
N GLY A 805 -4.06 -44.60 -17.91
CA GLY A 805 -4.13 -43.89 -19.20
C GLY A 805 -3.85 -42.37 -19.16
N LYS A 806 -3.67 -41.80 -18.00
CA LYS A 806 -3.39 -40.38 -17.82
C LYS A 806 -1.93 -40.12 -17.47
N THR A 807 -1.36 -39.03 -18.03
CA THR A 807 -0.03 -38.52 -17.65
C THR A 807 -0.12 -37.69 -16.39
N ILE A 808 1.03 -37.43 -15.75
CA ILE A 808 1.05 -36.55 -14.58
C ILE A 808 0.60 -35.10 -14.89
N ALA A 809 0.81 -34.62 -16.12
CA ALA A 809 0.32 -33.34 -16.58
C ALA A 809 -1.22 -33.34 -16.73
N ASP A 810 -1.80 -34.44 -17.28
CA ASP A 810 -3.25 -34.58 -17.37
C ASP A 810 -3.90 -34.60 -15.99
N VAL A 811 -3.24 -35.18 -14.97
CA VAL A 811 -3.72 -35.19 -13.59
C VAL A 811 -3.69 -33.79 -12.98
N LEU A 812 -2.65 -32.98 -13.26
CA LEU A 812 -2.61 -31.59 -12.82
C LEU A 812 -3.69 -30.73 -13.49
N ASP A 813 -4.14 -31.13 -14.68
CA ASP A 813 -5.20 -30.43 -15.43
C ASP A 813 -6.62 -30.88 -15.03
N MET A 814 -6.74 -31.98 -14.25
CA MET A 814 -8.02 -32.41 -13.69
C MET A 814 -8.53 -31.39 -12.66
N THR A 815 -9.86 -31.24 -12.63
CA THR A 815 -10.51 -30.56 -11.50
C THR A 815 -10.41 -31.41 -10.22
N VAL A 816 -10.59 -30.80 -9.05
CA VAL A 816 -10.61 -31.52 -7.76
C VAL A 816 -11.66 -32.62 -7.77
N GLU A 817 -12.85 -32.39 -8.34
CA GLU A 817 -13.92 -33.34 -8.48
C GLU A 817 -13.50 -34.55 -9.32
N GLN A 818 -12.96 -34.34 -10.52
CA GLN A 818 -12.45 -35.38 -11.40
C GLN A 818 -11.32 -36.20 -10.76
N ALA A 819 -10.42 -35.49 -10.07
CA ALA A 819 -9.30 -36.14 -9.39
C ALA A 819 -9.76 -36.97 -8.18
N LEU A 820 -10.80 -36.57 -7.47
CA LEU A 820 -11.40 -37.31 -6.37
C LEU A 820 -11.96 -38.65 -6.87
N GLU A 821 -12.66 -38.65 -7.97
CA GLU A 821 -13.15 -39.85 -8.62
C GLU A 821 -12.01 -40.77 -9.13
N PHE A 822 -11.03 -40.17 -9.83
CA PHE A 822 -9.87 -40.85 -10.40
C PHE A 822 -9.01 -41.56 -9.36
N PHE A 823 -8.81 -40.95 -8.19
CA PHE A 823 -8.02 -41.49 -7.09
C PHE A 823 -8.85 -42.11 -5.97
N SER A 824 -10.09 -42.46 -6.21
CA SER A 824 -10.99 -43.11 -5.22
C SER A 824 -10.39 -44.35 -4.55
N ALA A 825 -9.55 -45.11 -5.26
CA ALA A 825 -8.83 -46.28 -4.73
C ALA A 825 -7.63 -45.92 -3.81
N HIS A 826 -7.27 -44.66 -3.68
CA HIS A 826 -6.15 -44.19 -2.86
C HIS A 826 -6.65 -43.37 -1.66
N PRO A 827 -6.95 -43.98 -0.49
CA PRO A 827 -7.62 -43.27 0.62
C PRO A 827 -6.91 -42.01 1.12
N LYS A 828 -5.56 -41.99 1.12
CA LYS A 828 -4.77 -40.82 1.54
C LYS A 828 -4.90 -39.63 0.58
N ILE A 829 -4.98 -39.92 -0.72
CA ILE A 829 -5.18 -38.88 -1.75
C ILE A 829 -6.63 -38.41 -1.70
N ALA A 830 -7.58 -39.36 -1.72
CA ALA A 830 -9.01 -39.08 -1.69
C ALA A 830 -9.40 -38.21 -0.47
N LYS A 831 -8.86 -38.51 0.71
CA LYS A 831 -9.14 -37.71 1.91
C LYS A 831 -8.74 -36.24 1.74
N LYS A 832 -7.54 -35.95 1.17
CA LYS A 832 -7.08 -34.58 0.93
C LYS A 832 -7.88 -33.86 -0.16
N LEU A 833 -8.26 -34.58 -1.21
CA LEU A 833 -9.12 -34.05 -2.27
C LEU A 833 -10.53 -33.77 -1.76
N GLN A 834 -11.05 -34.63 -0.87
CA GLN A 834 -12.36 -34.47 -0.25
C GLN A 834 -12.42 -33.14 0.56
N THR A 835 -11.37 -32.78 1.30
CA THR A 835 -11.37 -31.49 2.02
C THR A 835 -11.41 -30.27 1.09
N LEU A 836 -10.77 -30.35 -0.10
CA LEU A 836 -10.88 -29.30 -1.12
C LEU A 836 -12.29 -29.24 -1.71
N PHE A 837 -12.92 -30.41 -1.92
CA PHE A 837 -14.29 -30.48 -2.41
C PHE A 837 -15.29 -29.93 -1.40
N ASP A 838 -15.13 -30.27 -0.12
CA ASP A 838 -16.01 -29.85 0.99
C ASP A 838 -16.04 -28.32 1.16
N VAL A 839 -14.90 -27.65 0.94
CA VAL A 839 -14.84 -26.17 0.97
C VAL A 839 -15.38 -25.51 -0.31
N GLY A 840 -16.01 -26.28 -1.22
CA GLY A 840 -16.61 -25.76 -2.44
C GLY A 840 -15.63 -25.50 -3.59
N LEU A 841 -14.44 -26.11 -3.56
CA LEU A 841 -13.40 -25.95 -4.61
C LEU A 841 -13.35 -27.13 -5.57
N GLY A 842 -14.46 -27.85 -5.76
CA GLY A 842 -14.54 -28.99 -6.69
C GLY A 842 -14.16 -28.64 -8.13
N TYR A 843 -14.39 -27.41 -8.54
CA TYR A 843 -14.20 -26.92 -9.91
C TYR A 843 -12.78 -26.47 -10.26
N ILE A 844 -11.92 -26.14 -9.27
CA ILE A 844 -10.56 -25.70 -9.56
C ILE A 844 -9.68 -26.84 -10.05
N LYS A 845 -8.72 -26.55 -10.93
CA LYS A 845 -7.74 -27.54 -11.39
C LYS A 845 -6.65 -27.75 -10.34
N LEU A 846 -6.19 -28.99 -10.16
CA LEU A 846 -5.12 -29.33 -9.22
C LEU A 846 -3.82 -28.54 -9.46
N GLY A 847 -3.45 -28.34 -10.73
CA GLY A 847 -2.26 -27.63 -11.17
C GLY A 847 -2.48 -26.14 -11.45
N GLN A 848 -3.65 -25.56 -11.12
CA GLN A 848 -3.93 -24.15 -11.32
C GLN A 848 -2.91 -23.27 -10.59
N SER A 849 -2.33 -22.32 -11.28
CA SER A 849 -1.33 -21.42 -10.68
C SER A 849 -1.93 -20.60 -9.53
N SER A 850 -1.19 -20.44 -8.44
CA SER A 850 -1.59 -19.58 -7.32
C SER A 850 -1.88 -18.14 -7.72
N THR A 851 -1.26 -17.66 -8.79
CA THR A 851 -1.43 -16.28 -9.29
C THR A 851 -2.76 -16.08 -10.04
N THR A 852 -3.44 -17.17 -10.42
CA THR A 852 -4.74 -17.13 -11.11
C THR A 852 -5.92 -17.41 -10.18
N LEU A 853 -5.67 -17.81 -8.93
CA LEU A 853 -6.71 -17.98 -7.92
C LEU A 853 -7.20 -16.61 -7.43
N SER A 854 -8.50 -16.50 -7.19
CA SER A 854 -9.07 -15.38 -6.46
C SER A 854 -8.64 -15.40 -4.98
N GLY A 855 -8.74 -14.26 -4.28
CA GLY A 855 -8.43 -14.20 -2.84
C GLY A 855 -9.26 -15.19 -2.03
N GLY A 856 -10.56 -15.31 -2.30
CA GLY A 856 -11.44 -16.26 -1.63
C GLY A 856 -11.12 -17.73 -1.96
N GLU A 857 -10.71 -18.04 -3.20
CA GLU A 857 -10.26 -19.40 -3.54
C GLU A 857 -8.96 -19.76 -2.81
N ALA A 858 -7.99 -18.84 -2.76
CA ALA A 858 -6.73 -19.03 -2.04
C ALA A 858 -6.99 -19.27 -0.53
N GLN A 859 -7.89 -18.51 0.07
CA GLN A 859 -8.30 -18.65 1.46
C GLN A 859 -8.95 -20.01 1.73
N ARG A 860 -9.86 -20.48 0.86
CA ARG A 860 -10.48 -21.80 0.96
C ARG A 860 -9.49 -22.94 0.78
N VAL A 861 -8.46 -22.81 -0.07
CA VAL A 861 -7.36 -23.78 -0.18
C VAL A 861 -6.59 -23.88 1.13
N LYS A 862 -6.30 -22.72 1.79
CA LYS A 862 -5.65 -22.70 3.11
C LYS A 862 -6.51 -23.40 4.16
N LEU A 863 -7.81 -23.10 4.20
CA LEU A 863 -8.77 -23.73 5.10
C LEU A 863 -8.81 -25.26 4.88
N ALA A 864 -8.90 -25.74 3.63
CA ALA A 864 -8.89 -27.16 3.30
C ALA A 864 -7.62 -27.87 3.79
N ASN A 865 -6.47 -27.22 3.70
CA ASN A 865 -5.20 -27.78 4.19
C ASN A 865 -5.21 -27.98 5.72
N GLU A 866 -5.78 -27.03 6.46
CA GLU A 866 -5.87 -27.17 7.92
C GLU A 866 -6.93 -28.19 8.35
N LEU A 867 -8.07 -28.27 7.67
CA LEU A 867 -9.08 -29.29 7.88
C LEU A 867 -8.58 -30.73 7.64
N ALA A 868 -7.59 -30.90 6.74
CA ALA A 868 -6.97 -32.19 6.50
C ALA A 868 -6.10 -32.66 7.66
N ARG A 869 -5.71 -31.78 8.59
CA ARG A 869 -4.89 -32.09 9.77
C ARG A 869 -5.77 -32.50 10.94
N ARG A 870 -5.13 -33.12 11.94
CA ARG A 870 -5.82 -33.46 13.20
C ARG A 870 -6.01 -32.20 14.04
N ASP A 871 -7.22 -31.90 14.42
CA ASP A 871 -7.57 -30.83 15.35
C ASP A 871 -7.26 -31.26 16.79
N THR A 872 -6.80 -30.34 17.60
CA THR A 872 -6.48 -30.55 19.02
C THR A 872 -7.60 -30.08 19.95
N GLY A 873 -8.60 -29.35 19.40
CA GLY A 873 -9.67 -28.73 20.18
C GLY A 873 -9.20 -27.51 21.01
N ARG A 874 -7.98 -27.00 20.78
CA ARG A 874 -7.39 -25.84 21.47
C ARG A 874 -6.76 -24.85 20.47
N THR A 875 -7.18 -24.93 19.22
CA THR A 875 -6.67 -24.09 18.13
C THR A 875 -7.54 -22.84 17.99
N LEU A 876 -6.91 -21.68 17.79
CA LEU A 876 -7.62 -20.47 17.37
C LEU A 876 -7.46 -20.27 15.86
N TYR A 877 -8.57 -20.32 15.13
CA TYR A 877 -8.63 -20.00 13.71
C TYR A 877 -8.99 -18.53 13.56
N ILE A 878 -8.17 -17.75 12.84
CA ILE A 878 -8.43 -16.35 12.52
C ILE A 878 -8.69 -16.27 11.02
N LEU A 879 -9.86 -15.75 10.64
CA LEU A 879 -10.26 -15.57 9.26
C LEU A 879 -10.59 -14.10 8.98
N ASP A 880 -10.12 -13.59 7.87
CA ASP A 880 -10.36 -12.21 7.43
C ASP A 880 -11.28 -12.21 6.21
N GLU A 881 -12.52 -11.75 6.39
CA GLU A 881 -13.59 -11.66 5.39
C GLU A 881 -13.73 -12.94 4.53
N PRO A 882 -13.98 -14.12 5.14
CA PRO A 882 -13.97 -15.38 4.42
C PRO A 882 -15.14 -15.57 3.43
N THR A 883 -16.14 -14.71 3.45
CA THR A 883 -17.27 -14.74 2.52
C THR A 883 -17.04 -13.95 1.23
N THR A 884 -15.88 -13.32 1.10
CA THR A 884 -15.48 -12.55 -0.09
C THR A 884 -15.63 -13.38 -1.37
N GLY A 885 -16.41 -12.91 -2.34
CA GLY A 885 -16.64 -13.58 -3.63
C GLY A 885 -17.46 -14.85 -3.55
N LEU A 886 -18.19 -15.08 -2.47
CA LEU A 886 -19.03 -16.24 -2.28
C LEU A 886 -20.51 -15.95 -2.52
N HIS A 887 -21.14 -16.81 -3.30
CA HIS A 887 -22.58 -16.88 -3.36
C HIS A 887 -23.15 -17.37 -2.00
N VAL A 888 -24.37 -16.99 -1.65
CA VAL A 888 -25.02 -17.36 -0.36
C VAL A 888 -25.02 -18.88 -0.12
N ALA A 889 -25.20 -19.70 -1.16
CA ALA A 889 -25.10 -21.15 -1.05
C ALA A 889 -23.68 -21.67 -0.71
N ASP A 890 -22.63 -20.95 -1.11
CA ASP A 890 -21.25 -21.27 -0.73
C ASP A 890 -20.96 -20.78 0.69
N VAL A 891 -21.55 -19.66 1.12
CA VAL A 891 -21.52 -19.19 2.51
C VAL A 891 -22.13 -20.21 3.46
N GLU A 892 -23.26 -20.81 3.11
CA GLU A 892 -23.90 -21.88 3.89
C GLU A 892 -22.95 -23.06 4.12
N ARG A 893 -22.21 -23.48 3.08
CA ARG A 893 -21.21 -24.55 3.19
C ARG A 893 -20.04 -24.16 4.08
N LEU A 894 -19.56 -22.92 3.94
CA LEU A 894 -18.47 -22.38 4.77
C LEU A 894 -18.88 -22.36 6.25
N LEU A 895 -20.09 -21.89 6.57
CA LEU A 895 -20.61 -21.86 7.93
C LEU A 895 -20.66 -23.26 8.56
N ALA A 896 -21.15 -24.27 7.83
CA ALA A 896 -21.15 -25.66 8.31
C ALA A 896 -19.75 -26.18 8.68
N ILE A 897 -18.71 -25.68 7.99
CA ILE A 897 -17.32 -26.02 8.31
C ILE A 897 -16.86 -25.29 9.57
N LEU A 898 -17.14 -24.00 9.70
CA LEU A 898 -16.75 -23.19 10.87
C LEU A 898 -17.44 -23.70 12.14
N GLU A 899 -18.71 -24.08 12.04
CA GLU A 899 -19.47 -24.72 13.13
C GLU A 899 -18.83 -26.03 13.56
N ARG A 900 -18.48 -26.90 12.61
CA ARG A 900 -17.79 -28.17 12.91
C ARG A 900 -16.44 -27.97 13.60
N LEU A 901 -15.69 -26.89 13.29
CA LEU A 901 -14.46 -26.53 14.01
C LEU A 901 -14.75 -26.12 15.46
N CYS A 902 -15.80 -25.34 15.71
CA CYS A 902 -16.22 -24.98 17.06
C CYS A 902 -16.71 -26.21 17.84
N ASP A 903 -17.47 -27.11 17.20
CA ASP A 903 -17.96 -28.35 17.82
C ASP A 903 -16.80 -29.29 18.23
N SER A 904 -15.65 -29.22 17.55
CA SER A 904 -14.43 -29.93 17.94
C SER A 904 -13.69 -29.30 19.13
N GLY A 905 -14.17 -28.17 19.65
CA GLY A 905 -13.60 -27.43 20.78
C GLY A 905 -12.66 -26.29 20.40
N SER A 906 -12.40 -26.08 19.11
CA SER A 906 -11.55 -25.02 18.60
C SER A 906 -12.29 -23.67 18.63
N SER A 907 -11.55 -22.57 18.68
CA SER A 907 -12.08 -21.21 18.65
C SER A 907 -11.99 -20.65 17.23
N VAL A 908 -13.04 -19.97 16.78
CA VAL A 908 -13.08 -19.33 15.47
C VAL A 908 -13.31 -17.83 15.66
N LEU A 909 -12.39 -17.01 15.18
CA LEU A 909 -12.45 -15.54 15.20
C LEU A 909 -12.48 -15.04 13.77
N VAL A 910 -13.56 -14.37 13.37
CA VAL A 910 -13.78 -13.93 12.00
C VAL A 910 -14.00 -12.44 11.95
N ILE A 911 -13.30 -11.74 11.05
CA ILE A 911 -13.67 -10.36 10.67
C ILE A 911 -14.72 -10.49 9.56
N GLU A 912 -15.93 -9.93 9.75
CA GLU A 912 -17.00 -10.08 8.78
C GLU A 912 -17.94 -8.89 8.70
N HIS A 913 -18.56 -8.76 7.51
CA HIS A 913 -19.58 -7.77 7.19
C HIS A 913 -20.88 -8.44 6.71
N ASN A 914 -20.82 -9.71 6.30
CA ASN A 914 -21.97 -10.46 5.82
C ASN A 914 -22.91 -10.77 6.99
N LEU A 915 -24.15 -10.27 6.90
CA LEU A 915 -25.16 -10.41 7.97
C LEU A 915 -25.60 -11.86 8.18
N ASP A 916 -25.55 -12.70 7.14
CA ASP A 916 -25.87 -14.12 7.26
C ASP A 916 -24.84 -14.85 8.14
N VAL A 917 -23.58 -14.47 8.07
CA VAL A 917 -22.53 -14.99 8.95
C VAL A 917 -22.65 -14.40 10.36
N ILE A 918 -22.85 -13.10 10.46
CA ILE A 918 -22.91 -12.40 11.74
C ILE A 918 -24.09 -12.92 12.58
N LYS A 919 -25.26 -13.17 11.97
CA LYS A 919 -26.43 -13.71 12.68
C LYS A 919 -26.24 -15.14 13.22
N THR A 920 -25.31 -15.92 12.65
CA THR A 920 -25.00 -17.30 13.10
C THR A 920 -23.92 -17.34 14.18
N ALA A 921 -23.15 -16.25 14.39
CA ALA A 921 -22.09 -16.19 15.39
C ALA A 921 -22.61 -16.38 16.83
N ASP A 922 -21.81 -16.99 17.69
CA ASP A 922 -22.11 -17.12 19.11
C ASP A 922 -21.86 -15.81 19.87
N TYR A 923 -20.84 -15.04 19.42
CA TYR A 923 -20.43 -13.79 20.06
C TYR A 923 -20.01 -12.76 19.02
N ILE A 924 -20.31 -11.50 19.25
CA ILE A 924 -19.94 -10.37 18.39
C ILE A 924 -19.13 -9.36 19.19
N ILE A 925 -18.12 -8.79 18.54
CA ILE A 925 -17.39 -7.62 19.00
C ILE A 925 -17.51 -6.55 17.91
N ASP A 926 -18.35 -5.53 18.18
CA ASP A 926 -18.63 -4.46 17.22
C ASP A 926 -17.77 -3.23 17.49
N LEU A 927 -16.98 -2.83 16.48
CA LEU A 927 -16.04 -1.71 16.54
C LEU A 927 -16.60 -0.50 15.78
N GLY A 928 -16.43 0.68 16.36
CA GLY A 928 -16.90 1.91 15.73
C GLY A 928 -16.66 3.15 16.60
N PRO A 929 -17.62 4.10 16.62
CA PRO A 929 -18.86 4.13 15.80
C PRO A 929 -18.63 4.40 14.32
N GLU A 930 -17.57 5.12 13.94
CA GLU A 930 -17.23 5.52 12.59
C GLU A 930 -15.87 4.95 12.15
N GLY A 931 -15.42 5.28 10.93
CA GLY A 931 -14.07 4.95 10.44
C GLY A 931 -13.01 5.98 10.83
N GLY A 932 -11.72 5.60 10.71
CA GLY A 932 -10.58 6.47 10.97
C GLY A 932 -10.50 6.97 12.41
N ASP A 933 -10.19 8.25 12.60
CA ASP A 933 -10.01 8.87 13.93
C ASP A 933 -11.28 8.90 14.78
N ARG A 934 -12.45 8.78 14.15
CA ARG A 934 -13.75 8.70 14.83
C ARG A 934 -14.13 7.28 15.24
N GLY A 935 -13.36 6.29 14.79
CA GLY A 935 -13.51 4.88 15.13
C GLY A 935 -12.64 4.45 16.31
N GLY A 936 -12.30 3.17 16.34
CA GLY A 936 -11.32 2.60 17.26
C GLY A 936 -11.82 2.32 18.67
N SER A 937 -13.13 2.35 18.90
CA SER A 937 -13.76 2.03 20.18
C SER A 937 -14.65 0.79 20.03
N ILE A 938 -14.89 0.08 21.14
CA ILE A 938 -15.90 -0.99 21.17
C ILE A 938 -17.26 -0.33 21.37
N VAL A 939 -18.18 -0.58 20.44
CA VAL A 939 -19.56 -0.05 20.49
C VAL A 939 -20.49 -1.02 21.20
N ALA A 940 -20.34 -2.32 20.90
CA ALA A 940 -21.14 -3.37 21.47
C ALA A 940 -20.37 -4.69 21.54
N CYS A 941 -20.66 -5.50 22.56
CA CYS A 941 -20.18 -6.88 22.66
C CYS A 941 -21.30 -7.76 23.20
N GLY A 942 -21.42 -8.99 22.76
CA GLY A 942 -22.40 -9.93 23.22
C GLY A 942 -22.89 -10.86 22.12
N THR A 943 -24.01 -11.54 22.37
CA THR A 943 -24.69 -12.35 21.37
C THR A 943 -25.30 -11.44 20.28
N PRO A 944 -25.55 -11.93 19.06
CA PRO A 944 -26.23 -11.15 18.02
C PRO A 944 -27.51 -10.45 18.48
N GLU A 945 -28.30 -11.12 19.33
CA GLU A 945 -29.54 -10.58 19.90
C GLU A 945 -29.27 -9.38 20.83
N GLN A 946 -28.20 -9.46 21.64
CA GLN A 946 -27.80 -8.38 22.53
C GLN A 946 -27.28 -7.17 21.74
N VAL A 947 -26.45 -7.40 20.73
CA VAL A 947 -25.90 -6.34 19.89
C VAL A 947 -27.00 -5.65 19.06
N ALA A 948 -28.03 -6.41 18.63
CA ALA A 948 -29.17 -5.85 17.89
C ALA A 948 -30.03 -4.86 18.71
N LEU A 949 -29.90 -4.88 20.04
CA LEU A 949 -30.60 -3.95 20.94
C LEU A 949 -29.80 -2.66 21.22
N VAL A 950 -28.53 -2.57 20.79
CA VAL A 950 -27.68 -1.40 21.00
C VAL A 950 -27.93 -0.37 19.91
N GLU A 951 -28.54 0.75 20.22
CA GLU A 951 -28.94 1.78 19.26
C GLU A 951 -27.74 2.41 18.49
N ASN A 952 -26.60 2.56 19.16
CA ASN A 952 -25.40 3.15 18.57
C ASN A 952 -24.59 2.19 17.68
N SER A 953 -24.98 0.91 17.63
CA SER A 953 -24.35 -0.08 16.77
C SER A 953 -25.02 -0.09 15.39
N TYR A 954 -24.30 0.31 14.35
CA TYR A 954 -24.81 0.17 12.99
C TYR A 954 -25.04 -1.31 12.63
N THR A 955 -24.10 -2.19 12.97
CA THR A 955 -24.28 -3.64 12.80
C THR A 955 -25.55 -4.12 13.51
N GLY A 956 -25.78 -3.65 14.75
CA GLY A 956 -26.97 -3.96 15.54
C GLY A 956 -28.28 -3.53 14.86
N GLN A 957 -28.30 -2.33 14.27
CA GLN A 957 -29.48 -1.81 13.56
C GLN A 957 -29.89 -2.69 12.37
N TYR A 958 -28.91 -3.20 11.58
CA TYR A 958 -29.18 -4.11 10.47
C TYR A 958 -29.54 -5.52 10.97
N LEU A 959 -28.87 -6.03 12.00
CA LEU A 959 -29.21 -7.32 12.61
C LEU A 959 -30.63 -7.33 13.18
N LYS A 960 -31.07 -6.22 13.76
CA LYS A 960 -32.44 -6.09 14.30
C LYS A 960 -33.52 -6.39 13.28
N LYS A 961 -33.31 -5.95 12.02
CA LYS A 961 -34.22 -6.20 10.90
C LYS A 961 -34.33 -7.70 10.55
N ILE A 962 -33.21 -8.43 10.68
CA ILE A 962 -33.15 -9.86 10.32
C ILE A 962 -33.62 -10.76 11.49
N LEU A 963 -33.25 -10.40 12.72
CA LEU A 963 -33.55 -11.23 13.89
C LEU A 963 -34.98 -11.07 14.40
N PHE A 964 -35.57 -9.87 14.30
CA PHE A 964 -36.85 -9.55 14.96
C PHE A 964 -37.99 -9.16 13.97
N ASN A 965 -37.69 -8.81 12.70
CA ASN A 965 -38.71 -8.61 11.71
C ASN A 965 -38.81 -9.89 10.86
N LYS A 966 -39.65 -10.82 11.32
CA LYS A 966 -40.11 -11.97 10.54
C LYS A 966 -41.31 -11.58 9.68
#